data_1fdbd3f00e2dc7e93c7da56296db582c
#
_entry.id   1fdbd3f00e2dc7e93c7da56296db582c
#
_cell.length_a   1.000
_cell.length_b   1.000
_cell.length_c   1.000
_cell.angle_alpha   90.00
_cell.angle_beta   90.00
_cell.angle_gamma   90.00
#
_symmetry.space_group_name_H-M   'P 1'
#
loop_
_entity.id
_entity.type
_entity.pdbx_description
1 polymer ?
#
loop_
_entity_poly.entity_id
_entity_poly.type
_entity_poly.pdbx_seq_one_letter_code
_entity_poly.pdbx_strand_id
1 'polypeptide(L)'
;MNMVAFGKKVVKFRIPILIISILLLIPAGLGYVNTRVNYDVLTYLPEDIETMQGQDILVKDFGTGAFSMFIVDGMEDKEVSALKAKIENVEHVQKVLWYDSLADISMPKSMIPKDVYEVFNSDTGTMMAIFFDEGTSSDGTMEAIGKIRKLAGKQCFLSGMSAIVTDTKNLAEKETPLYVLIAVVLAVIVLGLTMDSYFIPLLFMLSIGMAIVYNLGSNYFFGEISYITKALAAVLQLGVTLDYSIFLMHSYEEQQVRYNGDKERAMAHAISQTFSSVIGSSVTTVAGFIALCFMTFTLGMDIGVVMVKGVILGVIACVTILPSMILCCDKWIMKTMHKPFLPDIGKISDKVTKRYMIYVILFLVLLFPAIYGNNHTAVYYNLDETLPKDLPSIIANEKLKKDYDMNTTHMILVDSSVESADVAKMIDKMDDVDGVKWALGLDALIGPAIPQDMIPNSVTDMLKNDKYQLLLVNSEYKVASDELNAQIKDLNKILHKYDKGGMLIGGGPLTADLIDITDTDFKTVSMVSIGIIFVIILILFKSISLPVILVGVIEFAIFVNMGIPYYTGTKLPFVASIIIGTIQLGSTVDYAILMTTRYKRERNHGAEKYDAITTAHRASAQSIMVSALSFFAATIGVGLYSNIDMISSLCILMARGAIISMIVVIFVLPSMFMVFDKVIVKTSKGFLPAK
;
A
#
# COMPACT_ATOMS: atom_id res chain seq x y z
N MET A 1 -18.96 32.22 -3.57
CA MET A 1 -18.09 32.74 -4.66
C MET A 1 -18.82 32.52 -5.99
N ASN A 2 -18.91 33.53 -6.86
CA ASN A 2 -19.54 33.33 -8.17
C ASN A 2 -18.62 32.49 -9.05
N MET A 3 -18.91 31.20 -9.16
CA MET A 3 -18.04 30.23 -9.85
C MET A 3 -17.86 30.52 -11.35
N VAL A 4 -18.85 31.15 -11.98
CA VAL A 4 -18.70 31.61 -13.37
C VAL A 4 -17.65 32.74 -13.46
N ALA A 5 -17.58 33.61 -12.44
CA ALA A 5 -16.53 34.64 -12.38
C ALA A 5 -15.13 34.03 -12.21
N PHE A 6 -15.01 32.94 -11.45
CA PHE A 6 -13.76 32.16 -11.36
C PHE A 6 -13.38 31.55 -12.72
N GLY A 7 -14.32 30.87 -13.39
CA GLY A 7 -14.10 30.30 -14.71
C GLY A 7 -13.64 31.35 -15.75
N LYS A 8 -14.26 32.56 -15.75
CA LYS A 8 -13.84 33.69 -16.60
C LYS A 8 -12.40 34.12 -16.30
N LYS A 9 -11.98 34.13 -15.03
CA LYS A 9 -10.58 34.43 -14.65
C LYS A 9 -9.61 33.37 -15.18
N VAL A 10 -9.92 32.09 -15.02
CA VAL A 10 -9.09 30.99 -15.54
C VAL A 10 -8.91 31.11 -17.05
N VAL A 11 -9.99 31.35 -17.80
CA VAL A 11 -9.96 31.54 -19.26
C VAL A 11 -9.09 32.74 -19.65
N LYS A 12 -9.24 33.87 -18.95
CA LYS A 12 -8.47 35.10 -19.20
C LYS A 12 -6.98 34.91 -18.93
N PHE A 13 -6.62 34.21 -17.85
CA PHE A 13 -5.24 34.02 -17.40
C PHE A 13 -4.64 32.69 -17.83
N ARG A 14 -5.20 32.01 -18.87
CA ARG A 14 -4.77 30.67 -19.31
C ARG A 14 -3.28 30.53 -19.57
N ILE A 15 -2.64 31.54 -20.22
CA ILE A 15 -1.22 31.50 -20.53
C ILE A 15 -0.35 31.68 -19.27
N PRO A 16 -0.55 32.70 -18.42
CA PRO A 16 0.12 32.79 -17.12
C PRO A 16 -0.04 31.53 -16.26
N ILE A 17 -1.23 30.88 -16.20
CA ILE A 17 -1.45 29.64 -15.46
C ILE A 17 -0.53 28.54 -15.98
N LEU A 18 -0.45 28.34 -17.30
CA LEU A 18 0.42 27.32 -17.88
C LEU A 18 1.90 27.59 -17.60
N ILE A 19 2.35 28.86 -17.72
CA ILE A 19 3.73 29.22 -17.43
C ILE A 19 4.08 28.93 -15.96
N ILE A 20 3.24 29.39 -15.04
CA ILE A 20 3.45 29.14 -13.60
C ILE A 20 3.44 27.63 -13.29
N SER A 21 2.52 26.89 -13.90
CA SER A 21 2.45 25.43 -13.70
C SER A 21 3.74 24.74 -14.19
N ILE A 22 4.29 25.15 -15.35
CA ILE A 22 5.56 24.58 -15.84
C ILE A 22 6.73 24.97 -14.92
N LEU A 23 6.78 26.21 -14.44
CA LEU A 23 7.83 26.64 -13.51
C LEU A 23 7.78 25.91 -12.18
N LEU A 24 6.60 25.59 -11.68
CA LEU A 24 6.41 24.82 -10.44
C LEU A 24 6.87 23.35 -10.56
N LEU A 25 7.03 22.81 -11.78
CA LEU A 25 7.61 21.48 -11.95
C LEU A 25 9.07 21.39 -11.51
N ILE A 26 9.82 22.50 -11.55
CA ILE A 26 11.24 22.54 -11.16
C ILE A 26 11.39 22.23 -9.66
N PRO A 27 10.80 23.02 -8.73
CA PRO A 27 10.91 22.71 -7.30
C PRO A 27 10.22 21.39 -6.93
N ALA A 28 9.12 21.01 -7.61
CA ALA A 28 8.48 19.73 -7.38
C ALA A 28 9.36 18.55 -7.81
N GLY A 29 10.06 18.65 -8.94
CA GLY A 29 11.03 17.65 -9.39
C GLY A 29 12.22 17.51 -8.43
N LEU A 30 12.76 18.62 -7.94
CA LEU A 30 13.80 18.63 -6.92
C LEU A 30 13.32 17.96 -5.61
N GLY A 31 12.11 18.28 -5.16
CA GLY A 31 11.51 17.64 -4.00
C GLY A 31 11.33 16.14 -4.18
N TYR A 32 10.86 15.69 -5.37
CA TYR A 32 10.70 14.27 -5.68
C TYR A 32 12.01 13.48 -5.57
N VAL A 33 13.10 14.03 -6.09
CA VAL A 33 14.43 13.37 -6.06
C VAL A 33 14.99 13.32 -4.63
N ASN A 34 14.72 14.33 -3.81
CA ASN A 34 15.23 14.41 -2.44
C ASN A 34 14.29 13.81 -1.38
N THR A 35 13.13 13.33 -1.74
CA THR A 35 12.24 12.63 -0.81
C THR A 35 12.80 11.22 -0.54
N ARG A 36 13.08 10.91 0.72
CA ARG A 36 13.49 9.58 1.14
C ARG A 36 12.35 8.58 0.97
N VAL A 37 12.69 7.37 0.53
CA VAL A 37 11.73 6.27 0.38
C VAL A 37 12.10 5.15 1.36
N ASN A 38 11.16 4.78 2.20
CA ASN A 38 11.31 3.70 3.16
C ASN A 38 10.82 2.38 2.53
N TYR A 39 11.66 1.36 2.57
CA TYR A 39 11.39 0.05 1.98
C TYR A 39 11.07 -1.04 3.02
N ASP A 40 11.14 -0.69 4.31
CA ASP A 40 10.79 -1.58 5.41
C ASP A 40 9.39 -1.24 5.94
N VAL A 41 8.43 -2.13 5.67
CA VAL A 41 7.03 -1.95 6.06
C VAL A 41 6.84 -2.07 7.58
N LEU A 42 7.71 -2.81 8.28
CA LEU A 42 7.61 -3.02 9.71
C LEU A 42 7.92 -1.76 10.52
N THR A 43 8.69 -0.81 9.95
CA THR A 43 8.97 0.47 10.60
C THR A 43 7.76 1.40 10.73
N TYR A 44 6.63 1.04 10.08
CA TYR A 44 5.35 1.75 10.22
C TYR A 44 4.49 1.25 11.40
N LEU A 45 5.00 0.29 12.18
CA LEU A 45 4.39 -0.08 13.46
C LEU A 45 4.49 1.08 14.47
N PRO A 46 3.57 1.18 15.44
CA PRO A 46 3.61 2.22 16.47
C PRO A 46 4.92 2.15 17.29
N GLU A 47 5.52 3.29 17.57
CA GLU A 47 6.77 3.38 18.34
C GLU A 47 6.60 2.99 19.82
N ASP A 48 5.37 2.97 20.33
CA ASP A 48 5.05 2.70 21.74
C ASP A 48 4.88 1.20 22.05
N ILE A 49 4.93 0.32 21.06
CA ILE A 49 4.90 -1.13 21.28
C ILE A 49 6.25 -1.65 21.76
N GLU A 50 6.23 -2.72 22.55
CA GLU A 50 7.42 -3.31 23.19
C GLU A 50 8.50 -3.70 22.18
N THR A 51 8.12 -4.31 21.06
CA THR A 51 9.03 -4.75 20.00
C THR A 51 9.76 -3.58 19.34
N MET A 52 9.10 -2.45 19.13
CA MET A 52 9.72 -1.24 18.55
C MET A 52 10.63 -0.54 19.59
N GLN A 53 10.21 -0.47 20.84
CA GLN A 53 11.05 0.07 21.92
C GLN A 53 12.33 -0.76 22.10
N GLY A 54 12.22 -2.08 22.06
CA GLY A 54 13.37 -2.97 22.15
C GLY A 54 14.32 -2.82 20.95
N GLN A 55 13.80 -2.60 19.75
CA GLN A 55 14.62 -2.28 18.57
C GLN A 55 15.39 -0.95 18.74
N ASP A 56 14.74 0.05 19.28
CA ASP A 56 15.36 1.33 19.63
C ASP A 56 16.51 1.18 20.64
N ILE A 57 16.36 0.31 21.65
CA ILE A 57 17.39 -0.01 22.62
C ILE A 57 18.59 -0.70 21.95
N LEU A 58 18.36 -1.63 21.02
CA LEU A 58 19.43 -2.25 20.27
C LEU A 58 20.28 -1.22 19.52
N VAL A 59 19.65 -0.26 18.86
CA VAL A 59 20.34 0.82 18.14
C VAL A 59 21.11 1.72 19.11
N LYS A 60 20.47 2.19 20.19
CA LYS A 60 21.03 3.22 21.08
C LYS A 60 22.06 2.69 22.06
N ASP A 61 21.78 1.51 22.66
CA ASP A 61 22.61 0.99 23.77
C ASP A 61 23.61 -0.09 23.31
N PHE A 62 23.34 -0.80 22.20
CA PHE A 62 24.27 -1.78 21.62
C PHE A 62 24.92 -1.32 20.32
N GLY A 63 24.48 -0.19 19.75
CA GLY A 63 24.94 0.30 18.46
C GLY A 63 24.56 -0.61 17.28
N THR A 64 23.66 -1.57 17.49
CA THR A 64 23.25 -2.55 16.49
C THR A 64 21.88 -2.17 15.94
N GLY A 65 21.84 -1.63 14.72
CA GLY A 65 20.59 -1.23 14.06
C GLY A 65 19.93 -2.35 13.27
N ALA A 66 20.75 -3.22 12.69
CA ALA A 66 20.28 -4.34 11.89
C ALA A 66 21.31 -5.48 11.88
N PHE A 67 20.85 -6.67 11.47
CA PHE A 67 21.74 -7.80 11.26
C PHE A 67 21.35 -8.63 10.03
N SER A 68 22.30 -9.39 9.50
CA SER A 68 22.10 -10.34 8.41
C SER A 68 22.92 -11.59 8.65
N MET A 69 22.43 -12.74 8.17
CA MET A 69 23.19 -13.97 8.15
C MET A 69 23.88 -14.12 6.79
N PHE A 70 25.18 -14.42 6.82
CA PHE A 70 25.99 -14.58 5.63
C PHE A 70 26.53 -16.00 5.56
N ILE A 71 26.07 -16.76 4.58
CA ILE A 71 26.41 -18.17 4.38
C ILE A 71 27.49 -18.26 3.31
N VAL A 72 28.50 -19.08 3.55
CA VAL A 72 29.62 -19.35 2.63
C VAL A 72 29.72 -20.86 2.40
N ASP A 73 29.56 -21.30 1.17
CA ASP A 73 29.64 -22.70 0.78
C ASP A 73 31.04 -23.07 0.29
N GLY A 74 31.56 -24.23 0.72
CA GLY A 74 32.72 -24.88 0.12
C GLY A 74 34.00 -24.06 0.09
N MET A 75 34.17 -23.08 0.99
CA MET A 75 35.36 -22.26 1.13
C MET A 75 36.19 -22.73 2.31
N GLU A 76 37.51 -22.68 2.22
CA GLU A 76 38.40 -23.02 3.33
C GLU A 76 38.36 -21.97 4.45
N ASP A 77 38.49 -22.39 5.73
CA ASP A 77 38.36 -21.51 6.90
C ASP A 77 39.27 -20.27 6.82
N LYS A 78 40.50 -20.40 6.24
CA LYS A 78 41.40 -19.26 6.02
C LYS A 78 40.86 -18.23 5.03
N GLU A 79 40.21 -18.71 3.98
CA GLU A 79 39.62 -17.82 2.97
C GLU A 79 38.37 -17.14 3.53
N VAL A 80 37.57 -17.87 4.34
CA VAL A 80 36.42 -17.32 5.06
C VAL A 80 36.86 -16.25 6.04
N SER A 81 37.94 -16.48 6.83
CA SER A 81 38.48 -15.47 7.74
C SER A 81 39.01 -14.24 6.99
N ALA A 82 39.65 -14.42 5.85
CA ALA A 82 40.10 -13.29 5.00
C ALA A 82 38.90 -12.52 4.41
N LEU A 83 37.80 -13.20 4.06
CA LEU A 83 36.59 -12.58 3.60
C LEU A 83 35.89 -11.83 4.74
N LYS A 84 35.80 -12.41 5.94
CA LYS A 84 35.30 -11.78 7.15
C LYS A 84 36.00 -10.44 7.41
N ALA A 85 37.35 -10.44 7.41
CA ALA A 85 38.10 -9.22 7.62
C ALA A 85 37.87 -8.14 6.56
N LYS A 86 37.56 -8.52 5.31
CA LYS A 86 37.16 -7.56 4.28
C LYS A 86 35.74 -7.00 4.53
N ILE A 87 34.80 -7.83 4.99
CA ILE A 87 33.44 -7.42 5.32
C ILE A 87 33.43 -6.47 6.53
N GLU A 88 34.25 -6.76 7.56
CA GLU A 88 34.38 -5.88 8.73
C GLU A 88 34.89 -4.47 8.41
N ASN A 89 35.64 -4.32 7.30
CA ASN A 89 36.11 -3.02 6.83
C ASN A 89 35.10 -2.29 5.90
N VAL A 90 33.92 -2.84 5.67
CA VAL A 90 32.87 -2.16 4.93
C VAL A 90 32.23 -1.11 5.85
N GLU A 91 32.08 0.10 5.37
CA GLU A 91 31.39 1.19 6.07
C GLU A 91 29.97 0.76 6.46
N HIS A 92 29.52 1.13 7.65
CA HIS A 92 28.25 0.71 8.28
C HIS A 92 28.19 -0.76 8.71
N VAL A 93 29.26 -1.54 8.56
CA VAL A 93 29.38 -2.83 9.25
C VAL A 93 30.01 -2.58 10.61
N GLN A 94 29.23 -2.84 11.66
CA GLN A 94 29.69 -2.70 13.05
C GLN A 94 30.64 -3.86 13.41
N LYS A 95 30.21 -5.09 13.09
CA LYS A 95 30.93 -6.30 13.45
C LYS A 95 30.46 -7.51 12.65
N VAL A 96 31.36 -8.50 12.51
CA VAL A 96 31.03 -9.82 11.97
C VAL A 96 31.33 -10.88 13.03
N LEU A 97 30.32 -11.65 13.41
CA LEU A 97 30.45 -12.76 14.35
C LEU A 97 30.52 -14.07 13.58
N TRP A 98 31.58 -14.82 13.82
CA TRP A 98 31.82 -16.17 13.31
C TRP A 98 32.42 -17.01 14.42
N TYR A 99 32.53 -18.31 14.28
CA TYR A 99 33.10 -19.16 15.34
C TYR A 99 34.53 -18.78 15.70
N ASP A 100 35.30 -18.17 14.78
CA ASP A 100 36.67 -17.65 15.04
C ASP A 100 36.68 -16.49 16.06
N SER A 101 35.55 -15.86 16.30
CA SER A 101 35.43 -14.83 17.32
C SER A 101 35.38 -15.42 18.74
N LEU A 102 35.09 -16.71 18.84
CA LEU A 102 34.98 -17.47 20.11
C LEU A 102 36.12 -18.44 20.31
N ALA A 103 36.73 -18.98 19.23
CA ALA A 103 37.78 -19.95 19.26
C ALA A 103 38.75 -19.70 18.09
N ASP A 104 40.07 -19.73 18.33
CA ASP A 104 41.09 -19.58 17.29
C ASP A 104 40.91 -20.64 16.20
N ILE A 105 40.91 -20.23 14.91
CA ILE A 105 40.80 -21.14 13.76
C ILE A 105 41.95 -22.16 13.65
N SER A 106 43.05 -21.92 14.33
CA SER A 106 44.15 -22.87 14.44
C SER A 106 43.87 -23.99 15.44
N MET A 107 42.85 -23.88 16.29
CA MET A 107 42.43 -24.93 17.20
C MET A 107 41.83 -26.11 16.42
N PRO A 108 42.16 -27.35 16.81
CA PRO A 108 41.46 -28.51 16.26
C PRO A 108 39.94 -28.41 16.49
N LYS A 109 39.14 -28.59 15.45
CA LYS A 109 37.65 -28.54 15.51
C LYS A 109 37.05 -29.38 16.63
N SER A 110 37.75 -30.49 17.02
CA SER A 110 37.36 -31.36 18.12
C SER A 110 37.46 -30.73 19.54
N MET A 111 38.12 -29.59 19.67
CA MET A 111 38.26 -28.85 20.94
C MET A 111 37.21 -27.73 21.09
N ILE A 112 36.51 -27.38 20.03
CA ILE A 112 35.41 -26.40 20.07
C ILE A 112 34.18 -27.12 20.61
N PRO A 113 33.44 -26.55 21.58
CA PRO A 113 32.18 -27.13 22.02
C PRO A 113 31.26 -27.37 20.83
N LYS A 114 30.64 -28.58 20.76
CA LYS A 114 29.81 -28.99 19.63
C LYS A 114 28.68 -27.99 19.37
N ASP A 115 28.04 -27.58 20.43
CA ASP A 115 26.89 -26.65 20.39
C ASP A 115 27.27 -25.30 19.75
N VAL A 116 28.49 -24.81 20.01
CA VAL A 116 28.99 -23.56 19.41
C VAL A 116 29.37 -23.77 17.93
N TYR A 117 30.01 -24.91 17.62
CA TYR A 117 30.48 -25.20 16.25
C TYR A 117 29.28 -25.45 15.30
N GLU A 118 28.29 -26.21 15.74
CA GLU A 118 27.10 -26.56 14.95
C GLU A 118 26.20 -25.38 14.65
N VAL A 119 26.20 -24.33 15.48
CA VAL A 119 25.46 -23.07 15.18
C VAL A 119 25.99 -22.38 13.92
N PHE A 120 27.32 -22.39 13.72
CA PHE A 120 27.96 -21.69 12.61
C PHE A 120 28.25 -22.57 11.41
N ASN A 121 28.21 -23.89 11.53
CA ASN A 121 28.66 -24.80 10.49
C ASN A 121 27.65 -25.88 10.16
N SER A 122 27.43 -26.12 8.87
CA SER A 122 26.66 -27.22 8.32
C SER A 122 27.55 -28.18 7.52
N ASP A 123 26.94 -29.24 6.97
CA ASP A 123 27.66 -30.18 6.09
C ASP A 123 28.16 -29.52 4.81
N THR A 124 27.59 -28.43 4.37
CA THR A 124 27.86 -27.80 3.08
C THR A 124 28.63 -26.50 3.18
N GLY A 125 28.63 -25.83 4.32
CA GLY A 125 29.26 -24.51 4.46
C GLY A 125 29.29 -24.00 5.88
N THR A 126 29.69 -22.75 6.00
CA THR A 126 29.76 -22.02 7.26
C THR A 126 28.90 -20.73 7.18
N MET A 127 28.45 -20.27 8.32
CA MET A 127 27.62 -19.06 8.45
C MET A 127 28.27 -18.07 9.41
N MET A 128 28.13 -16.78 9.11
CA MET A 128 28.48 -15.69 10.02
C MET A 128 27.34 -14.70 10.16
N ALA A 129 27.22 -14.06 11.31
CA ALA A 129 26.29 -12.96 11.56
C ALA A 129 26.99 -11.62 11.32
N ILE A 130 26.40 -10.78 10.48
CA ILE A 130 26.89 -9.43 10.18
C ILE A 130 25.97 -8.44 10.86
N PHE A 131 26.52 -7.57 11.71
CA PHE A 131 25.79 -6.52 12.42
C PHE A 131 26.11 -5.17 11.80
N PHE A 132 25.07 -4.35 11.64
CA PHE A 132 25.16 -3.01 11.07
C PHE A 132 24.87 -1.97 12.14
N ASP A 133 25.51 -0.81 12.03
CA ASP A 133 25.36 0.31 12.96
C ASP A 133 24.05 1.11 12.76
N GLU A 134 23.43 0.95 11.61
CA GLU A 134 22.16 1.61 11.26
C GLU A 134 21.01 0.61 11.08
N GLY A 135 19.77 1.13 11.09
CA GLY A 135 18.55 0.32 10.96
C GLY A 135 18.39 -0.37 9.59
N THR A 136 17.49 -1.34 9.54
CA THR A 136 17.25 -2.24 8.41
C THR A 136 17.02 -1.53 7.07
N SER A 137 16.31 -0.41 7.08
CA SER A 137 15.97 0.37 5.87
C SER A 137 16.81 1.64 5.70
N SER A 138 17.91 1.80 6.47
CA SER A 138 18.80 2.94 6.31
C SER A 138 19.60 2.84 5.00
N ASP A 139 19.95 3.99 4.45
CA ASP A 139 20.74 4.04 3.23
C ASP A 139 22.15 3.44 3.46
N GLY A 140 22.74 3.65 4.64
CA GLY A 140 24.04 3.08 5.03
C GLY A 140 24.03 1.55 5.05
N THR A 141 23.04 0.93 5.72
CA THR A 141 22.90 -0.55 5.75
C THR A 141 22.68 -1.12 4.35
N MET A 142 21.81 -0.51 3.53
CA MET A 142 21.58 -0.99 2.17
C MET A 142 22.80 -0.83 1.26
N GLU A 143 23.59 0.23 1.44
CA GLU A 143 24.87 0.42 0.73
C GLU A 143 25.93 -0.61 1.16
N ALA A 144 26.03 -0.88 2.47
CA ALA A 144 26.91 -1.91 3.01
C ALA A 144 26.58 -3.29 2.43
N ILE A 145 25.30 -3.67 2.37
CA ILE A 145 24.83 -4.92 1.74
C ILE A 145 25.24 -4.98 0.27
N GLY A 146 25.10 -3.88 -0.46
CA GLY A 146 25.56 -3.77 -1.85
C GLY A 146 27.08 -3.96 -2.01
N LYS A 147 27.89 -3.39 -1.09
CA LYS A 147 29.35 -3.57 -1.04
C LYS A 147 29.72 -5.00 -0.68
N ILE A 148 29.09 -5.60 0.32
CA ILE A 148 29.31 -6.99 0.75
C ILE A 148 29.04 -7.96 -0.41
N ARG A 149 27.93 -7.81 -1.12
CA ARG A 149 27.59 -8.64 -2.29
C ARG A 149 28.60 -8.55 -3.42
N LYS A 150 29.30 -7.41 -3.58
CA LYS A 150 30.39 -7.25 -4.55
C LYS A 150 31.69 -7.93 -4.11
N LEU A 151 31.92 -8.02 -2.81
CA LEU A 151 33.07 -8.75 -2.25
C LEU A 151 32.83 -10.26 -2.24
N ALA A 152 31.56 -10.67 -2.14
CA ALA A 152 31.14 -12.06 -2.06
C ALA A 152 31.24 -12.75 -3.43
N GLY A 153 31.70 -14.02 -3.41
CA GLY A 153 31.66 -14.91 -4.57
C GLY A 153 30.27 -15.49 -4.82
N LYS A 154 30.14 -16.28 -5.90
CA LYS A 154 28.88 -16.97 -6.23
C LYS A 154 28.40 -17.99 -5.20
N GLN A 155 29.32 -18.44 -4.34
CA GLN A 155 29.10 -19.38 -3.25
C GLN A 155 28.73 -18.72 -1.92
N CYS A 156 28.44 -17.41 -1.93
CA CYS A 156 28.10 -16.63 -0.75
C CYS A 156 26.65 -16.14 -0.86
N PHE A 157 25.92 -16.24 0.24
CA PHE A 157 24.49 -15.94 0.30
C PHE A 157 24.22 -15.05 1.51
N LEU A 158 23.64 -13.87 1.28
CA LEU A 158 23.30 -12.90 2.32
C LEU A 158 21.81 -12.92 2.58
N SER A 159 21.41 -13.36 3.75
CA SER A 159 20.03 -13.53 4.21
C SER A 159 19.66 -12.49 5.28
N GLY A 160 18.40 -12.45 5.66
CA GLY A 160 17.87 -11.58 6.70
C GLY A 160 17.07 -10.38 6.17
N MET A 161 16.40 -9.67 7.08
CA MET A 161 15.48 -8.60 6.73
C MET A 161 16.16 -7.47 5.95
N SER A 162 17.39 -7.08 6.33
CA SER A 162 18.12 -6.01 5.64
C SER A 162 18.43 -6.36 4.18
N ALA A 163 18.72 -7.64 3.88
CA ALA A 163 18.92 -8.11 2.52
C ALA A 163 17.61 -8.09 1.71
N ILE A 164 16.48 -8.48 2.33
CA ILE A 164 15.14 -8.43 1.74
C ILE A 164 14.76 -6.99 1.40
N VAL A 165 14.94 -6.06 2.32
CA VAL A 165 14.65 -4.63 2.12
C VAL A 165 15.50 -4.05 1.00
N THR A 166 16.79 -4.43 0.92
CA THR A 166 17.69 -4.01 -0.17
C THR A 166 17.23 -4.54 -1.54
N ASP A 167 16.81 -5.82 -1.60
CA ASP A 167 16.28 -6.40 -2.84
C ASP A 167 14.94 -5.78 -3.24
N THR A 168 14.08 -5.50 -2.27
CA THR A 168 12.82 -4.76 -2.49
C THR A 168 13.08 -3.39 -3.09
N LYS A 169 14.06 -2.63 -2.54
CA LYS A 169 14.48 -1.34 -3.09
C LYS A 169 14.90 -1.46 -4.55
N ASN A 170 15.84 -2.37 -4.82
CA ASN A 170 16.39 -2.55 -6.17
C ASN A 170 15.31 -2.95 -7.18
N LEU A 171 14.38 -3.82 -6.78
CA LEU A 171 13.27 -4.25 -7.61
C LEU A 171 12.27 -3.12 -7.85
N ALA A 172 11.86 -2.42 -6.79
CA ALA A 172 10.92 -1.30 -6.87
C ALA A 172 11.46 -0.15 -7.73
N GLU A 173 12.74 0.22 -7.56
CA GLU A 173 13.37 1.27 -8.35
C GLU A 173 13.47 0.91 -9.84
N LYS A 174 13.69 -0.36 -10.15
CA LYS A 174 13.75 -0.87 -11.52
C LYS A 174 12.37 -0.91 -12.18
N GLU A 175 11.34 -1.31 -11.45
CA GLU A 175 10.00 -1.53 -11.99
C GLU A 175 9.17 -0.25 -12.08
N THR A 176 9.30 0.67 -11.11
CA THR A 176 8.45 1.87 -11.00
C THR A 176 8.34 2.69 -12.28
N PRO A 177 9.41 3.03 -13.00
CA PRO A 177 9.29 3.82 -14.23
C PRO A 177 8.49 3.12 -15.32
N LEU A 178 8.62 1.80 -15.41
CA LEU A 178 8.02 1.02 -16.48
C LEU A 178 6.53 0.77 -16.23
N TYR A 179 6.11 0.45 -15.01
CA TYR A 179 4.68 0.27 -14.77
C TYR A 179 3.90 1.59 -14.79
N VAL A 180 4.51 2.73 -14.43
CA VAL A 180 3.90 4.05 -14.63
C VAL A 180 3.72 4.32 -16.13
N LEU A 181 4.73 4.01 -16.95
CA LEU A 181 4.61 4.12 -18.40
C LEU A 181 3.49 3.24 -18.97
N ILE A 182 3.41 2.00 -18.54
CA ILE A 182 2.36 1.05 -18.94
C ILE A 182 0.97 1.61 -18.58
N ALA A 183 0.80 2.11 -17.33
CA ALA A 183 -0.45 2.71 -16.88
C ALA A 183 -0.88 3.88 -17.77
N VAL A 184 0.05 4.80 -18.07
CA VAL A 184 -0.21 5.96 -18.95
C VAL A 184 -0.59 5.50 -20.36
N VAL A 185 0.16 4.58 -20.96
CA VAL A 185 -0.10 4.10 -22.31
C VAL A 185 -1.48 3.43 -22.41
N LEU A 186 -1.81 2.54 -21.47
CA LEU A 186 -3.10 1.87 -21.46
C LEU A 186 -4.26 2.86 -21.23
N ALA A 187 -4.10 3.83 -20.34
CA ALA A 187 -5.09 4.87 -20.12
C ALA A 187 -5.30 5.74 -21.39
N VAL A 188 -4.22 6.10 -22.08
CA VAL A 188 -4.29 6.86 -23.35
C VAL A 188 -5.01 6.07 -24.43
N ILE A 189 -4.76 4.75 -24.56
CA ILE A 189 -5.45 3.89 -25.51
C ILE A 189 -6.95 3.86 -25.22
N VAL A 190 -7.35 3.58 -23.97
CA VAL A 190 -8.77 3.51 -23.59
C VAL A 190 -9.47 4.86 -23.80
N LEU A 191 -8.86 5.95 -23.34
CA LEU A 191 -9.40 7.29 -23.56
C LEU A 191 -9.45 7.67 -25.04
N GLY A 192 -8.43 7.30 -25.84
CA GLY A 192 -8.41 7.54 -27.28
C GLY A 192 -9.53 6.82 -28.03
N LEU A 193 -9.97 5.67 -27.51
CA LEU A 193 -11.11 4.95 -28.09
C LEU A 193 -12.47 5.49 -27.62
N THR A 194 -12.54 6.07 -26.44
CA THR A 194 -13.80 6.45 -25.77
C THR A 194 -14.11 7.94 -25.85
N MET A 195 -13.11 8.80 -26.08
CA MET A 195 -13.31 10.26 -26.23
C MET A 195 -13.45 10.64 -27.72
N ASP A 196 -13.92 11.84 -27.99
CA ASP A 196 -14.19 12.33 -29.36
C ASP A 196 -12.94 12.83 -30.14
N SER A 197 -11.75 12.82 -29.51
CA SER A 197 -10.51 13.25 -30.14
C SER A 197 -9.31 12.50 -29.57
N TYR A 198 -8.39 12.07 -30.43
CA TYR A 198 -7.12 11.41 -30.01
C TYR A 198 -6.15 12.36 -29.28
N PHE A 199 -6.36 13.67 -29.35
CA PHE A 199 -5.49 14.65 -28.67
C PHE A 199 -5.92 14.92 -27.22
N ILE A 200 -7.19 14.75 -26.89
CA ILE A 200 -7.74 14.96 -25.54
C ILE A 200 -7.05 14.08 -24.48
N PRO A 201 -6.84 12.78 -24.69
CA PRO A 201 -6.14 11.93 -23.73
C PRO A 201 -4.74 12.42 -23.38
N LEU A 202 -4.01 12.96 -24.36
CA LEU A 202 -2.68 13.53 -24.14
C LEU A 202 -2.71 14.74 -23.20
N LEU A 203 -3.70 15.62 -23.37
CA LEU A 203 -3.89 16.78 -22.49
C LEU A 203 -4.25 16.34 -21.05
N PHE A 204 -5.09 15.30 -20.92
CA PHE A 204 -5.41 14.71 -19.62
C PHE A 204 -4.16 14.20 -18.94
N MET A 205 -3.37 13.37 -19.62
CA MET A 205 -2.14 12.81 -19.08
C MET A 205 -1.12 13.90 -18.69
N LEU A 206 -0.98 14.95 -19.47
CA LEU A 206 -0.09 16.05 -19.14
C LEU A 206 -0.56 16.81 -17.89
N SER A 207 -1.85 17.13 -17.79
CA SER A 207 -2.41 17.83 -16.63
C SER A 207 -2.31 17.02 -15.37
N ILE A 208 -2.67 15.72 -15.43
CA ILE A 208 -2.60 14.79 -14.30
C ILE A 208 -1.15 14.49 -13.94
N GLY A 209 -0.28 14.30 -14.92
CA GLY A 209 1.15 14.10 -14.72
C GLY A 209 1.80 15.25 -13.95
N MET A 210 1.44 16.50 -14.28
CA MET A 210 1.89 17.67 -13.51
C MET A 210 1.39 17.61 -12.06
N ALA A 211 0.12 17.25 -11.83
CA ALA A 211 -0.44 17.10 -10.49
C ALA A 211 0.24 15.99 -9.68
N ILE A 212 0.60 14.86 -10.33
CA ILE A 212 1.36 13.76 -9.71
C ILE A 212 2.75 14.23 -9.31
N VAL A 213 3.46 14.96 -10.17
CA VAL A 213 4.79 15.49 -9.85
C VAL A 213 4.72 16.46 -8.67
N TYR A 214 3.71 17.35 -8.62
CA TYR A 214 3.51 18.25 -7.47
C TYR A 214 3.22 17.45 -6.18
N ASN A 215 2.40 16.43 -6.28
CA ASN A 215 2.07 15.58 -5.13
C ASN A 215 3.31 14.86 -4.60
N LEU A 216 4.03 14.15 -5.45
CA LEU A 216 5.21 13.39 -5.06
C LEU A 216 6.36 14.30 -4.60
N GLY A 217 6.57 15.44 -5.28
CA GLY A 217 7.61 16.40 -4.92
C GLY A 217 7.36 17.12 -3.59
N SER A 218 6.10 17.38 -3.25
CA SER A 218 5.76 18.00 -1.97
C SER A 218 5.90 17.06 -0.76
N ASN A 219 6.16 15.76 -0.97
CA ASN A 219 6.45 14.82 0.12
C ASN A 219 7.79 15.12 0.81
N TYR A 220 8.71 15.83 0.16
CA TYR A 220 9.94 16.32 0.79
C TYR A 220 9.70 17.03 2.13
N PHE A 221 8.59 17.74 2.28
CA PHE A 221 8.24 18.42 3.53
C PHE A 221 7.76 17.48 4.65
N PHE A 222 7.47 16.22 4.33
CA PHE A 222 7.04 15.19 5.30
C PHE A 222 8.19 14.24 5.71
N GLY A 223 9.37 14.40 5.10
CA GLY A 223 10.57 13.63 5.38
C GLY A 223 10.70 12.38 4.52
N GLU A 224 9.92 11.36 4.77
CA GLU A 224 9.95 10.10 4.02
C GLU A 224 8.56 9.61 3.63
N ILE A 225 8.50 8.71 2.66
CA ILE A 225 7.30 7.99 2.25
C ILE A 225 7.61 6.52 2.04
N SER A 226 6.62 5.64 2.24
CA SER A 226 6.74 4.22 1.88
C SER A 226 6.90 4.01 0.37
N TYR A 227 7.66 2.99 -0.02
CA TYR A 227 7.73 2.56 -1.43
C TYR A 227 6.35 2.15 -1.97
N ILE A 228 5.48 1.59 -1.12
CA ILE A 228 4.10 1.26 -1.48
C ILE A 228 3.32 2.53 -1.79
N THR A 229 3.41 3.54 -0.93
CA THR A 229 2.77 4.85 -1.15
C THR A 229 3.28 5.51 -2.43
N LYS A 230 4.60 5.50 -2.66
CA LYS A 230 5.21 6.05 -3.89
C LYS A 230 4.67 5.37 -5.14
N ALA A 231 4.60 4.04 -5.13
CA ALA A 231 4.10 3.25 -6.24
C ALA A 231 2.62 3.49 -6.51
N LEU A 232 1.81 3.42 -5.46
CA LEU A 232 0.35 3.56 -5.56
C LEU A 232 -0.08 4.99 -5.84
N ALA A 233 0.59 6.01 -5.26
CA ALA A 233 0.20 7.40 -5.42
C ALA A 233 0.15 7.83 -6.90
N ALA A 234 1.15 7.43 -7.70
CA ALA A 234 1.17 7.75 -9.13
C ALA A 234 0.00 7.11 -9.89
N VAL A 235 -0.24 5.82 -9.66
CA VAL A 235 -1.25 5.03 -10.38
C VAL A 235 -2.66 5.37 -9.93
N LEU A 236 -2.87 5.46 -8.60
CA LEU A 236 -4.17 5.80 -8.02
C LEU A 236 -4.59 7.23 -8.35
N GLN A 237 -3.66 8.18 -8.22
CA GLN A 237 -3.96 9.57 -8.55
C GLN A 237 -4.31 9.71 -10.03
N LEU A 238 -3.60 9.01 -10.93
CA LEU A 238 -3.96 8.95 -12.34
C LEU A 238 -5.40 8.46 -12.50
N GLY A 239 -5.74 7.31 -11.92
CA GLY A 239 -7.06 6.71 -12.05
C GLY A 239 -8.19 7.59 -11.50
N VAL A 240 -8.04 8.06 -10.26
CA VAL A 240 -9.09 8.84 -9.56
C VAL A 240 -9.28 10.24 -10.17
N THR A 241 -8.22 10.89 -10.64
CA THR A 241 -8.33 12.25 -11.18
C THR A 241 -8.73 12.32 -12.65
N LEU A 242 -8.66 11.19 -13.37
CA LEU A 242 -9.19 11.08 -14.73
C LEU A 242 -10.67 11.41 -14.82
N ASP A 243 -11.45 10.98 -13.84
CA ASP A 243 -12.90 11.19 -13.77
C ASP A 243 -13.25 12.69 -13.81
N TYR A 244 -12.50 13.50 -13.09
CA TYR A 244 -12.70 14.95 -13.05
C TYR A 244 -12.43 15.58 -14.42
N SER A 245 -11.42 15.09 -15.13
CA SER A 245 -11.07 15.54 -16.47
C SER A 245 -12.14 15.17 -17.51
N ILE A 246 -12.69 13.95 -17.41
CA ILE A 246 -13.78 13.46 -18.25
C ILE A 246 -15.05 14.30 -18.02
N PHE A 247 -15.40 14.59 -16.76
CA PHE A 247 -16.56 15.43 -16.43
C PHE A 247 -16.41 16.87 -16.95
N LEU A 248 -15.22 17.45 -16.85
CA LEU A 248 -14.94 18.77 -17.40
C LEU A 248 -15.15 18.79 -18.92
N MET A 249 -14.61 17.78 -19.62
CA MET A 249 -14.70 17.72 -21.07
C MET A 249 -16.14 17.57 -21.55
N HIS A 250 -16.90 16.64 -20.97
CA HIS A 250 -18.32 16.48 -21.32
C HIS A 250 -19.13 17.74 -21.00
N SER A 251 -18.86 18.41 -19.86
CA SER A 251 -19.49 19.68 -19.55
C SER A 251 -19.13 20.78 -20.59
N TYR A 252 -17.88 20.80 -21.03
CA TYR A 252 -17.42 21.75 -22.04
C TYR A 252 -18.12 21.52 -23.39
N GLU A 253 -18.25 20.29 -23.84
CA GLU A 253 -18.98 19.92 -25.05
C GLU A 253 -20.46 20.32 -24.97
N GLU A 254 -21.13 20.05 -23.85
CA GLU A 254 -22.53 20.47 -23.61
C GLU A 254 -22.67 22.00 -23.67
N GLN A 255 -21.72 22.74 -23.05
CA GLN A 255 -21.77 24.21 -23.06
C GLN A 255 -21.40 24.81 -24.42
N GLN A 256 -20.53 24.16 -25.22
CA GLN A 256 -20.27 24.61 -26.58
C GLN A 256 -21.53 24.62 -27.46
N VAL A 257 -22.33 23.56 -27.36
CA VAL A 257 -23.63 23.50 -28.08
C VAL A 257 -24.56 24.61 -27.60
N ARG A 258 -24.62 24.85 -26.28
CA ARG A 258 -25.48 25.88 -25.68
C ARG A 258 -25.11 27.32 -26.04
N TYR A 259 -23.82 27.59 -26.21
CA TYR A 259 -23.29 28.93 -26.52
C TYR A 259 -22.86 29.09 -27.99
N ASN A 260 -23.43 28.27 -28.90
CA ASN A 260 -23.21 28.34 -30.34
C ASN A 260 -21.71 28.39 -30.74
N GLY A 261 -20.85 27.64 -30.04
CA GLY A 261 -19.42 27.52 -30.34
C GLY A 261 -18.53 28.60 -29.74
N ASP A 262 -19.03 29.50 -28.87
CA ASP A 262 -18.19 30.43 -28.10
C ASP A 262 -17.41 29.65 -27.04
N LYS A 263 -16.15 29.31 -27.39
CA LYS A 263 -15.26 28.42 -26.61
C LYS A 263 -14.89 28.99 -25.25
N GLU A 264 -14.62 30.31 -25.17
CA GLU A 264 -14.21 30.95 -23.93
C GLU A 264 -15.40 31.02 -22.93
N ARG A 265 -16.57 31.39 -23.45
CA ARG A 265 -17.79 31.39 -22.63
C ARG A 265 -18.22 30.00 -22.23
N ALA A 266 -18.17 29.03 -23.15
CA ALA A 266 -18.48 27.64 -22.89
C ALA A 266 -17.57 27.06 -21.81
N MET A 267 -16.23 27.28 -21.90
CA MET A 267 -15.27 26.83 -20.90
C MET A 267 -15.50 27.47 -19.52
N ALA A 268 -15.78 28.78 -19.46
CA ALA A 268 -16.05 29.45 -18.18
C ALA A 268 -17.27 28.86 -17.46
N HIS A 269 -18.32 28.49 -18.21
CA HIS A 269 -19.52 27.84 -17.67
C HIS A 269 -19.27 26.36 -17.37
N ALA A 270 -18.50 25.65 -18.18
CA ALA A 270 -18.10 24.27 -17.93
C ALA A 270 -17.33 24.16 -16.61
N ILE A 271 -16.32 25.01 -16.37
CA ILE A 271 -15.60 25.05 -15.10
C ILE A 271 -16.56 25.26 -13.92
N SER A 272 -17.52 26.20 -14.04
CA SER A 272 -18.48 26.46 -12.97
C SER A 272 -19.40 25.27 -12.67
N GLN A 273 -19.85 24.57 -13.70
CA GLN A 273 -20.72 23.40 -13.57
C GLN A 273 -19.96 22.20 -13.04
N THR A 274 -18.78 21.95 -13.59
CA THR A 274 -17.90 20.84 -13.18
C THR A 274 -17.41 21.02 -11.76
N PHE A 275 -17.05 22.22 -11.35
CA PHE A 275 -16.58 22.51 -9.99
C PHE A 275 -17.58 22.04 -8.92
N SER A 276 -18.88 22.29 -9.13
CA SER A 276 -19.92 21.85 -8.19
C SER A 276 -20.03 20.32 -8.10
N SER A 277 -19.89 19.63 -9.22
CA SER A 277 -19.98 18.16 -9.29
C SER A 277 -18.69 17.51 -8.78
N VAL A 278 -17.51 18.02 -9.18
CA VAL A 278 -16.21 17.51 -8.79
C VAL A 278 -15.93 17.70 -7.31
N ILE A 279 -16.36 18.84 -6.70
CA ILE A 279 -16.23 19.00 -5.24
C ILE A 279 -17.06 17.94 -4.51
N GLY A 280 -18.29 17.68 -4.95
CA GLY A 280 -19.12 16.66 -4.30
C GLY A 280 -18.45 15.28 -4.30
N SER A 281 -17.87 14.90 -5.43
CA SER A 281 -17.12 13.67 -5.65
C SER A 281 -15.78 13.69 -4.91
N SER A 282 -14.95 14.71 -5.10
CA SER A 282 -13.63 14.76 -4.45
C SER A 282 -13.71 14.76 -2.92
N VAL A 283 -14.75 15.33 -2.32
CA VAL A 283 -14.94 15.29 -0.85
C VAL A 283 -15.15 13.85 -0.36
N THR A 284 -15.88 13.02 -1.07
CA THR A 284 -16.08 11.61 -0.70
C THR A 284 -14.80 10.79 -0.88
N THR A 285 -14.04 11.05 -1.95
CA THR A 285 -12.75 10.41 -2.20
C THR A 285 -11.71 10.82 -1.15
N VAL A 286 -11.61 12.11 -0.84
CA VAL A 286 -10.75 12.64 0.24
C VAL A 286 -11.13 12.02 1.58
N ALA A 287 -12.44 11.91 1.87
CA ALA A 287 -12.91 11.31 3.11
C ALA A 287 -12.55 9.82 3.22
N GLY A 288 -12.62 9.07 2.12
CA GLY A 288 -12.14 7.69 2.07
C GLY A 288 -10.64 7.59 2.42
N PHE A 289 -9.81 8.45 1.84
CA PHE A 289 -8.37 8.46 2.16
C PHE A 289 -8.08 8.98 3.58
N ILE A 290 -8.85 9.95 4.10
CA ILE A 290 -8.73 10.40 5.50
C ILE A 290 -9.04 9.25 6.47
N ALA A 291 -9.95 8.35 6.13
CA ALA A 291 -10.27 7.20 6.98
C ALA A 291 -9.04 6.31 7.23
N LEU A 292 -8.08 6.22 6.28
CA LEU A 292 -6.82 5.51 6.47
C LEU A 292 -5.93 6.14 7.55
N CYS A 293 -6.07 7.45 7.79
CA CYS A 293 -5.30 8.13 8.84
C CYS A 293 -5.74 7.74 10.27
N PHE A 294 -6.83 6.99 10.43
CA PHE A 294 -7.28 6.44 11.71
C PHE A 294 -6.70 5.06 12.02
N MET A 295 -5.81 4.55 11.17
CA MET A 295 -5.07 3.33 11.45
C MET A 295 -4.03 3.56 12.53
N THR A 296 -3.85 2.56 13.38
CA THR A 296 -2.73 2.46 14.31
C THR A 296 -1.44 2.16 13.55
N PHE A 297 -1.52 1.32 12.51
CA PHE A 297 -0.43 1.08 11.57
C PHE A 297 -0.22 2.31 10.69
N THR A 298 0.88 3.04 10.93
CA THR A 298 1.10 4.39 10.36
C THR A 298 1.28 4.43 8.84
N LEU A 299 1.48 3.29 8.18
CA LEU A 299 1.42 3.18 6.72
C LEU A 299 0.08 3.68 6.16
N GLY A 300 -1.03 3.47 6.88
CA GLY A 300 -2.34 4.02 6.52
C GLY A 300 -2.34 5.54 6.46
N MET A 301 -1.72 6.20 7.43
CA MET A 301 -1.57 7.65 7.46
C MET A 301 -0.67 8.14 6.32
N ASP A 302 0.43 7.45 6.02
CA ASP A 302 1.33 7.77 4.91
C ASP A 302 0.57 7.76 3.57
N ILE A 303 -0.13 6.66 3.25
CA ILE A 303 -0.95 6.56 2.04
C ILE A 303 -2.08 7.60 2.05
N GLY A 304 -2.79 7.72 3.17
CA GLY A 304 -3.94 8.60 3.32
C GLY A 304 -3.60 10.07 3.03
N VAL A 305 -2.57 10.61 3.66
CA VAL A 305 -2.12 12.01 3.50
C VAL A 305 -1.66 12.28 2.07
N VAL A 306 -0.84 11.39 1.49
CA VAL A 306 -0.32 11.55 0.13
C VAL A 306 -1.46 11.50 -0.89
N MET A 307 -2.44 10.62 -0.70
CA MET A 307 -3.60 10.51 -1.59
C MET A 307 -4.57 11.69 -1.46
N VAL A 308 -4.87 12.15 -0.24
CA VAL A 308 -5.68 13.37 -0.01
C VAL A 308 -5.08 14.56 -0.75
N LYS A 309 -3.78 14.77 -0.57
CA LYS A 309 -3.03 15.84 -1.24
C LYS A 309 -3.06 15.66 -2.76
N GLY A 310 -2.90 14.42 -3.25
CA GLY A 310 -2.99 14.08 -4.66
C GLY A 310 -4.34 14.40 -5.28
N VAL A 311 -5.44 14.08 -4.61
CA VAL A 311 -6.81 14.40 -5.06
C VAL A 311 -7.02 15.90 -5.11
N ILE A 312 -6.63 16.65 -4.08
CA ILE A 312 -6.75 18.12 -4.04
C ILE A 312 -5.97 18.77 -5.19
N LEU A 313 -4.72 18.36 -5.41
CA LEU A 313 -3.91 18.85 -6.52
C LEU A 313 -4.49 18.48 -7.88
N GLY A 314 -5.07 17.28 -8.00
CA GLY A 314 -5.78 16.83 -9.19
C GLY A 314 -7.01 17.69 -9.50
N VAL A 315 -7.82 18.02 -8.50
CA VAL A 315 -8.96 18.94 -8.66
C VAL A 315 -8.50 20.35 -9.09
N ILE A 316 -7.44 20.87 -8.47
CA ILE A 316 -6.87 22.18 -8.85
C ILE A 316 -6.40 22.13 -10.30
N ALA A 317 -5.67 21.11 -10.71
CA ALA A 317 -5.20 20.94 -12.08
C ALA A 317 -6.37 20.82 -13.07
N CYS A 318 -7.41 20.06 -12.72
CA CYS A 318 -8.61 19.90 -13.55
C CYS A 318 -9.34 21.23 -13.81
N VAL A 319 -9.45 22.12 -12.82
CA VAL A 319 -10.21 23.38 -12.98
C VAL A 319 -9.36 24.56 -13.41
N THR A 320 -8.01 24.44 -13.48
CA THR A 320 -7.09 25.52 -13.85
C THR A 320 -6.21 25.15 -15.03
N ILE A 321 -5.38 24.11 -14.90
CA ILE A 321 -4.37 23.71 -15.90
C ILE A 321 -5.06 23.11 -17.13
N LEU A 322 -5.92 22.13 -16.94
CA LEU A 322 -6.56 21.42 -18.05
C LEU A 322 -7.43 22.33 -18.93
N PRO A 323 -8.31 23.22 -18.42
CA PRO A 323 -9.05 24.16 -19.24
C PRO A 323 -8.14 25.10 -20.05
N SER A 324 -7.03 25.52 -19.43
CA SER A 324 -6.04 26.35 -20.08
C SER A 324 -5.35 25.64 -21.26
N MET A 325 -5.00 24.36 -21.07
CA MET A 325 -4.44 23.51 -22.14
C MET A 325 -5.43 23.28 -23.27
N ILE A 326 -6.69 22.92 -22.95
CA ILE A 326 -7.74 22.69 -23.94
C ILE A 326 -7.94 23.90 -24.83
N LEU A 327 -8.06 25.11 -24.24
CA LEU A 327 -8.26 26.33 -25.00
C LEU A 327 -7.04 26.73 -25.87
N CYS A 328 -5.82 26.45 -25.39
CA CYS A 328 -4.60 26.71 -26.17
C CYS A 328 -4.42 25.71 -27.33
N CYS A 329 -4.82 24.47 -27.13
CA CYS A 329 -4.64 23.34 -28.08
C CYS A 329 -5.88 23.05 -28.93
N ASP A 330 -6.89 23.89 -28.89
CA ASP A 330 -8.19 23.64 -29.54
C ASP A 330 -8.07 23.29 -31.02
N LYS A 331 -7.15 23.92 -31.79
CA LYS A 331 -6.91 23.59 -33.19
C LYS A 331 -6.47 22.14 -33.41
N TRP A 332 -5.68 21.62 -32.48
CA TRP A 332 -5.21 20.23 -32.55
C TRP A 332 -6.31 19.24 -32.16
N ILE A 333 -7.16 19.59 -31.19
CA ILE A 333 -8.33 18.81 -30.79
C ILE A 333 -9.27 18.65 -32.00
N MET A 334 -9.62 19.77 -32.66
CA MET A 334 -10.50 19.76 -33.83
C MET A 334 -9.93 18.97 -35.01
N LYS A 335 -8.59 18.95 -35.18
CA LYS A 335 -7.94 18.21 -36.28
C LYS A 335 -7.96 16.68 -36.05
N THR A 336 -8.04 16.24 -34.80
CA THR A 336 -7.95 14.81 -34.43
C THR A 336 -9.29 14.25 -33.94
N MET A 337 -10.42 14.92 -34.25
CA MET A 337 -11.76 14.45 -33.92
C MET A 337 -12.11 13.17 -34.65
N HIS A 338 -12.75 12.26 -33.93
CA HIS A 338 -13.27 11.00 -34.45
C HIS A 338 -14.55 10.59 -33.70
N LYS A 339 -15.24 9.57 -34.18
CA LYS A 339 -16.41 9.05 -33.49
C LYS A 339 -15.97 8.07 -32.39
N PRO A 340 -16.41 8.27 -31.12
CA PRO A 340 -16.05 7.40 -30.01
C PRO A 340 -16.57 5.99 -30.20
N PHE A 341 -15.77 5.00 -29.78
CA PHE A 341 -16.14 3.59 -29.79
C PHE A 341 -16.84 3.22 -28.47
N LEU A 342 -18.12 3.59 -28.38
CA LEU A 342 -18.95 3.29 -27.22
C LEU A 342 -20.26 2.61 -27.64
N PRO A 343 -20.79 1.66 -26.84
CA PRO A 343 -22.07 0.99 -27.13
C PRO A 343 -23.24 1.98 -27.00
N ASP A 344 -24.32 1.69 -27.73
CA ASP A 344 -25.59 2.43 -27.59
C ASP A 344 -26.25 2.14 -26.23
N ILE A 345 -26.06 3.04 -25.29
CA ILE A 345 -26.53 2.93 -23.91
C ILE A 345 -28.07 3.09 -23.83
N GLY A 346 -28.70 3.72 -24.81
CA GLY A 346 -30.17 3.92 -24.80
C GLY A 346 -30.94 2.61 -24.65
N LYS A 347 -30.57 1.62 -25.43
CA LYS A 347 -31.22 0.28 -25.40
C LYS A 347 -30.95 -0.48 -24.10
N ILE A 348 -29.77 -0.27 -23.49
CA ILE A 348 -29.39 -0.88 -22.22
C ILE A 348 -30.21 -0.25 -21.09
N SER A 349 -30.33 1.08 -21.08
CA SER A 349 -31.09 1.84 -20.06
C SER A 349 -32.55 1.37 -20.00
N ASP A 350 -33.22 1.27 -21.15
CA ASP A 350 -34.59 0.83 -21.20
C ASP A 350 -34.78 -0.62 -20.71
N LYS A 351 -33.85 -1.53 -21.05
CA LYS A 351 -33.88 -2.92 -20.58
C LYS A 351 -33.68 -3.03 -19.07
N VAL A 352 -32.73 -2.28 -18.52
CA VAL A 352 -32.41 -2.30 -17.09
C VAL A 352 -33.61 -1.81 -16.28
N THR A 353 -34.18 -0.66 -16.66
CA THR A 353 -35.31 -0.09 -15.95
C THR A 353 -36.58 -0.96 -16.07
N LYS A 354 -36.82 -1.58 -17.21
CA LYS A 354 -37.98 -2.50 -17.39
C LYS A 354 -37.83 -3.79 -16.59
N ARG A 355 -36.61 -4.34 -16.47
CA ARG A 355 -36.35 -5.62 -15.81
C ARG A 355 -35.70 -5.46 -14.43
N TYR A 356 -35.92 -4.35 -13.73
CA TYR A 356 -35.25 -4.00 -12.47
C TYR A 356 -35.36 -5.11 -11.41
N MET A 357 -36.47 -5.85 -11.32
CA MET A 357 -36.62 -6.94 -10.35
C MET A 357 -35.60 -8.06 -10.50
N ILE A 358 -35.16 -8.35 -11.73
CA ILE A 358 -34.13 -9.37 -11.97
C ILE A 358 -32.82 -8.95 -11.28
N TYR A 359 -32.42 -7.69 -11.41
CA TYR A 359 -31.16 -7.19 -10.80
C TYR A 359 -31.25 -7.08 -9.28
N VAL A 360 -32.45 -6.79 -8.73
CA VAL A 360 -32.68 -6.81 -7.29
C VAL A 360 -32.58 -8.23 -6.74
N ILE A 361 -33.20 -9.20 -7.40
CA ILE A 361 -33.09 -10.61 -7.00
C ILE A 361 -31.64 -11.10 -7.09
N LEU A 362 -30.96 -10.77 -8.20
CA LEU A 362 -29.54 -11.14 -8.38
C LEU A 362 -28.64 -10.52 -7.28
N PHE A 363 -28.89 -9.26 -6.93
CA PHE A 363 -28.21 -8.60 -5.81
C PHE A 363 -28.40 -9.38 -4.50
N LEU A 364 -29.65 -9.72 -4.15
CA LEU A 364 -29.96 -10.46 -2.93
C LEU A 364 -29.32 -11.86 -2.90
N VAL A 365 -29.36 -12.57 -4.04
CA VAL A 365 -28.77 -13.91 -4.16
C VAL A 365 -27.26 -13.87 -4.05
N LEU A 366 -26.60 -12.89 -4.67
CA LEU A 366 -25.13 -12.77 -4.65
C LEU A 366 -24.59 -12.13 -3.36
N LEU A 367 -25.43 -11.45 -2.59
CA LEU A 367 -24.99 -10.77 -1.36
C LEU A 367 -24.45 -11.77 -0.34
N PHE A 368 -25.11 -12.90 -0.13
CA PHE A 368 -24.68 -13.90 0.84
C PHE A 368 -23.33 -14.54 0.49
N PRO A 369 -23.10 -15.08 -0.72
CA PRO A 369 -21.80 -15.61 -1.08
C PRO A 369 -20.70 -14.52 -1.11
N ALA A 370 -21.02 -13.27 -1.46
CA ALA A 370 -20.08 -12.18 -1.45
C ALA A 370 -19.58 -11.88 -0.01
N ILE A 371 -20.50 -11.75 0.95
CA ILE A 371 -20.15 -11.54 2.37
C ILE A 371 -19.37 -12.76 2.89
N TYR A 372 -19.83 -13.98 2.60
CA TYR A 372 -19.16 -15.19 3.05
C TYR A 372 -17.72 -15.27 2.53
N GLY A 373 -17.51 -15.06 1.23
CA GLY A 373 -16.19 -15.05 0.62
C GLY A 373 -15.28 -13.97 1.21
N ASN A 374 -15.80 -12.74 1.37
CA ASN A 374 -15.04 -11.63 1.97
C ASN A 374 -14.53 -11.98 3.39
N ASN A 375 -15.39 -12.59 4.22
CA ASN A 375 -15.05 -12.90 5.61
C ASN A 375 -14.11 -14.13 5.75
N HIS A 376 -13.94 -14.91 4.69
CA HIS A 376 -13.10 -16.13 4.70
C HIS A 376 -11.91 -16.03 3.71
N THR A 377 -11.68 -14.88 3.12
CA THR A 377 -10.51 -14.66 2.28
C THR A 377 -9.25 -14.72 3.13
N ALA A 378 -8.33 -15.60 2.76
CA ALA A 378 -7.08 -15.78 3.46
C ALA A 378 -6.14 -14.59 3.20
N VAL A 379 -5.50 -14.12 4.27
CA VAL A 379 -4.53 -13.03 4.25
C VAL A 379 -3.18 -13.57 4.68
N TYR A 380 -2.08 -13.10 4.11
CA TYR A 380 -0.74 -13.41 4.55
C TYR A 380 0.01 -12.14 4.97
N TYR A 381 0.95 -12.32 5.93
CA TYR A 381 1.71 -11.25 6.56
C TYR A 381 3.21 -11.36 6.33
N ASN A 382 3.67 -12.52 5.82
CA ASN A 382 5.08 -12.75 5.57
C ASN A 382 5.56 -11.92 4.38
N LEU A 383 6.50 -11.03 4.60
CA LEU A 383 7.06 -10.15 3.55
C LEU A 383 7.86 -10.93 2.50
N ASP A 384 8.45 -12.07 2.86
CA ASP A 384 9.20 -12.93 1.93
C ASP A 384 8.29 -13.48 0.81
N GLU A 385 7.00 -13.70 1.11
CA GLU A 385 6.02 -14.18 0.14
C GLU A 385 5.62 -13.11 -0.88
N THR A 386 5.93 -11.84 -0.60
CA THR A 386 5.63 -10.73 -1.51
C THR A 386 6.61 -10.56 -2.65
N LEU A 387 7.75 -11.27 -2.59
CA LEU A 387 8.88 -11.11 -3.50
C LEU A 387 9.11 -12.32 -4.41
N PRO A 388 9.73 -12.12 -5.59
CA PRO A 388 10.13 -13.21 -6.46
C PRO A 388 11.10 -14.18 -5.80
N LYS A 389 10.92 -15.48 -6.04
CA LYS A 389 11.73 -16.56 -5.44
C LYS A 389 13.18 -16.61 -5.94
N ASP A 390 13.48 -15.94 -7.03
CA ASP A 390 14.82 -15.87 -7.65
C ASP A 390 15.68 -14.72 -7.12
N LEU A 391 15.15 -13.91 -6.18
CA LEU A 391 15.94 -12.87 -5.55
C LEU A 391 17.03 -13.43 -4.62
N PRO A 392 18.20 -12.78 -4.57
CA PRO A 392 19.34 -13.25 -3.78
C PRO A 392 19.01 -13.45 -2.30
N SER A 393 18.25 -12.55 -1.68
CA SER A 393 17.83 -12.66 -0.28
C SER A 393 16.88 -13.85 -0.04
N ILE A 394 15.97 -14.11 -0.97
CA ILE A 394 15.00 -15.23 -0.85
C ILE A 394 15.73 -16.58 -1.01
N ILE A 395 16.65 -16.67 -1.99
CA ILE A 395 17.52 -17.86 -2.15
C ILE A 395 18.35 -18.10 -0.89
N ALA A 396 18.90 -17.02 -0.30
CA ALA A 396 19.69 -17.10 0.93
C ALA A 396 18.85 -17.58 2.13
N ASN A 397 17.60 -17.08 2.27
CA ASN A 397 16.67 -17.50 3.33
C ASN A 397 16.30 -18.99 3.18
N GLU A 398 15.99 -19.45 1.96
CA GLU A 398 15.71 -20.86 1.70
C GLU A 398 16.93 -21.77 2.04
N LYS A 399 18.14 -21.28 1.78
CA LYS A 399 19.36 -21.99 2.12
C LYS A 399 19.60 -22.01 3.62
N LEU A 400 19.39 -20.90 4.32
CA LEU A 400 19.46 -20.81 5.78
C LEU A 400 18.54 -21.83 6.44
N LYS A 401 17.32 -21.93 5.93
CA LYS A 401 16.33 -22.92 6.38
C LYS A 401 16.79 -24.35 6.14
N LYS A 402 17.28 -24.64 4.92
CA LYS A 402 17.58 -26.03 4.51
C LYS A 402 18.83 -26.58 5.18
N ASP A 403 19.89 -25.76 5.28
CA ASP A 403 21.23 -26.19 5.67
C ASP A 403 21.53 -25.96 7.15
N TYR A 404 20.74 -25.09 7.83
CA TYR A 404 20.92 -24.71 9.24
C TYR A 404 19.67 -24.87 10.09
N ASP A 405 18.54 -25.33 9.51
CA ASP A 405 17.24 -25.40 10.17
C ASP A 405 16.78 -24.07 10.82
N MET A 406 17.23 -22.94 10.24
CA MET A 406 16.93 -21.60 10.73
C MET A 406 15.87 -20.93 9.87
N ASN A 407 14.68 -20.68 10.42
CA ASN A 407 13.65 -19.89 9.74
C ASN A 407 13.51 -18.48 10.34
N THR A 408 13.57 -18.38 11.66
CA THR A 408 13.35 -17.12 12.36
C THR A 408 14.29 -17.02 13.55
N THR A 409 15.02 -15.91 13.67
CA THR A 409 15.84 -15.61 14.84
C THR A 409 15.20 -14.50 15.64
N HIS A 410 14.92 -14.77 16.91
CA HIS A 410 14.46 -13.81 17.88
C HIS A 410 15.65 -13.26 18.68
N MET A 411 15.54 -12.00 19.07
CA MET A 411 16.44 -11.37 20.03
C MET A 411 15.66 -11.06 21.29
N ILE A 412 16.29 -11.26 22.44
CA ILE A 412 15.68 -10.99 23.74
C ILE A 412 16.58 -10.06 24.52
N LEU A 413 16.03 -8.94 24.94
CA LEU A 413 16.69 -8.00 25.85
C LEU A 413 16.25 -8.32 27.27
N VAL A 414 17.22 -8.56 28.14
CA VAL A 414 17.04 -8.83 29.56
C VAL A 414 17.83 -7.80 30.36
N ASP A 415 17.28 -7.32 31.47
CA ASP A 415 17.96 -6.39 32.37
C ASP A 415 19.26 -7.03 32.92
N SER A 416 20.38 -6.32 32.84
CA SER A 416 21.69 -6.80 33.29
C SER A 416 21.76 -7.04 34.81
N SER A 417 20.81 -6.56 35.59
CA SER A 417 20.68 -6.83 37.02
C SER A 417 20.13 -8.21 37.36
N VAL A 418 19.58 -8.95 36.39
CA VAL A 418 19.11 -10.33 36.58
C VAL A 418 20.32 -11.23 36.81
N GLU A 419 20.26 -12.05 37.86
CA GLU A 419 21.36 -12.95 38.22
C GLU A 419 21.69 -13.94 37.10
N SER A 420 22.97 -14.13 36.79
CA SER A 420 23.43 -15.04 35.73
C SER A 420 22.85 -16.48 35.85
N ALA A 421 22.67 -16.95 37.09
CA ALA A 421 22.04 -18.27 37.36
C ALA A 421 20.56 -18.33 36.97
N ASP A 422 19.85 -17.21 37.02
CA ASP A 422 18.45 -17.15 36.60
C ASP A 422 18.32 -16.95 35.09
N VAL A 423 19.26 -16.21 34.49
CA VAL A 423 19.36 -16.10 33.03
C VAL A 423 19.67 -17.47 32.40
N ALA A 424 20.61 -18.22 32.94
CA ALA A 424 20.91 -19.57 32.47
C ALA A 424 19.67 -20.48 32.55
N LYS A 425 18.93 -20.50 33.68
CA LYS A 425 17.68 -21.26 33.82
C LYS A 425 16.57 -20.79 32.86
N MET A 426 16.54 -19.51 32.53
CA MET A 426 15.62 -18.94 31.57
C MET A 426 15.96 -19.46 30.17
N ILE A 427 17.22 -19.43 29.77
CA ILE A 427 17.70 -19.95 28.49
C ILE A 427 17.38 -21.45 28.36
N ASP A 428 17.70 -22.28 29.38
CA ASP A 428 17.37 -23.71 29.38
C ASP A 428 15.88 -23.96 29.14
N LYS A 429 15.01 -23.13 29.76
CA LYS A 429 13.55 -23.26 29.54
C LYS A 429 13.09 -22.74 28.19
N MET A 430 13.77 -21.78 27.61
CA MET A 430 13.47 -21.31 26.26
C MET A 430 13.91 -22.33 25.22
N ASP A 431 15.01 -23.03 25.48
CA ASP A 431 15.49 -24.10 24.62
C ASP A 431 14.52 -25.31 24.59
N ASP A 432 13.83 -25.54 25.71
CA ASP A 432 12.79 -26.61 25.83
C ASP A 432 11.45 -26.23 25.15
N VAL A 433 11.27 -24.99 24.62
CA VAL A 433 10.02 -24.59 23.96
C VAL A 433 9.94 -25.24 22.58
N ASP A 434 8.75 -25.72 22.26
CA ASP A 434 8.47 -26.41 20.99
C ASP A 434 8.89 -25.54 19.78
N GLY A 435 9.67 -26.13 18.86
CA GLY A 435 10.20 -25.47 17.68
C GLY A 435 11.38 -24.53 17.90
N VAL A 436 11.87 -24.37 19.13
CA VAL A 436 13.18 -23.73 19.39
C VAL A 436 14.29 -24.73 19.07
N LYS A 437 15.27 -24.31 18.27
CA LYS A 437 16.42 -25.11 17.90
C LYS A 437 17.60 -24.89 18.84
N TRP A 438 17.79 -23.67 19.27
CA TRP A 438 18.75 -23.28 20.27
C TRP A 438 18.41 -21.90 20.84
N ALA A 439 18.76 -21.72 22.10
CA ALA A 439 18.73 -20.42 22.78
C ALA A 439 20.13 -20.11 23.32
N LEU A 440 20.68 -18.95 22.96
CA LEU A 440 22.04 -18.56 23.30
C LEU A 440 22.07 -17.22 24.00
N GLY A 441 22.94 -17.12 25.01
CA GLY A 441 23.26 -15.89 25.70
C GLY A 441 24.67 -15.98 26.29
N LEU A 442 25.22 -14.86 26.73
CA LEU A 442 26.57 -14.83 27.31
C LEU A 442 26.67 -15.82 28.47
N ASP A 443 25.70 -15.86 29.38
CA ASP A 443 25.68 -16.69 30.56
C ASP A 443 25.52 -18.20 30.26
N ALA A 444 24.95 -18.58 29.10
CA ALA A 444 24.92 -19.96 28.62
C ALA A 444 26.26 -20.37 27.99
N LEU A 445 26.94 -19.45 27.29
CA LEU A 445 28.25 -19.67 26.72
C LEU A 445 29.35 -19.78 27.81
N ILE A 446 29.21 -19.07 28.92
CA ILE A 446 30.10 -19.04 30.08
C ILE A 446 29.83 -20.20 31.03
N GLY A 447 29.07 -21.21 30.67
CA GLY A 447 28.84 -22.36 31.56
C GLY A 447 30.10 -22.81 32.32
N PRO A 448 30.05 -23.76 33.28
CA PRO A 448 31.15 -24.11 34.19
C PRO A 448 32.46 -24.47 33.44
N ALA A 449 32.44 -24.63 32.13
CA ALA A 449 33.57 -25.03 31.32
C ALA A 449 34.45 -23.86 30.73
N ILE A 450 33.91 -22.63 30.64
CA ILE A 450 34.65 -21.49 30.06
C ILE A 450 34.66 -20.34 31.07
N PRO A 451 35.80 -19.98 31.68
CA PRO A 451 35.94 -18.82 32.54
C PRO A 451 35.67 -17.51 31.77
N GLN A 452 35.00 -16.55 32.43
CA GLN A 452 34.62 -15.23 31.85
C GLN A 452 35.81 -14.52 31.20
N ASP A 453 37.01 -14.63 31.81
CA ASP A 453 38.25 -14.02 31.33
C ASP A 453 38.78 -14.61 29.99
N MET A 454 38.20 -15.71 29.51
CA MET A 454 38.57 -16.33 28.23
C MET A 454 37.71 -15.84 27.04
N ILE A 455 36.60 -15.14 27.30
CA ILE A 455 35.78 -14.58 26.23
C ILE A 455 36.34 -13.22 25.82
N PRO A 456 36.58 -12.99 24.53
CA PRO A 456 37.06 -11.69 24.07
C PRO A 456 36.05 -10.58 24.47
N ASN A 457 36.55 -9.45 25.00
CA ASN A 457 35.73 -8.27 25.35
C ASN A 457 34.81 -7.85 24.18
N SER A 458 35.29 -8.06 22.96
CA SER A 458 34.53 -7.77 21.76
C SER A 458 33.23 -8.57 21.61
N VAL A 459 33.10 -9.73 22.22
CA VAL A 459 31.87 -10.54 22.24
C VAL A 459 31.01 -10.17 23.43
N THR A 460 31.66 -9.96 24.59
CA THR A 460 30.98 -9.53 25.82
C THR A 460 30.27 -8.21 25.62
N ASP A 461 30.94 -7.18 25.08
CA ASP A 461 30.37 -5.86 24.83
C ASP A 461 29.22 -5.85 23.83
N MET A 462 29.14 -6.87 22.98
CA MET A 462 28.08 -7.02 21.98
C MET A 462 26.83 -7.67 22.57
N LEU A 463 27.01 -8.57 23.54
CA LEU A 463 25.91 -9.33 24.14
C LEU A 463 25.48 -8.78 25.51
N LYS A 464 26.27 -7.92 26.15
CA LYS A 464 25.98 -7.36 27.46
C LYS A 464 26.55 -5.97 27.62
N ASN A 465 25.76 -5.06 28.15
CA ASN A 465 26.19 -3.75 28.61
C ASN A 465 25.72 -3.50 30.06
N ASP A 466 25.91 -2.29 30.59
CA ASP A 466 25.55 -1.95 31.96
C ASP A 466 24.06 -2.06 32.26
N LYS A 467 23.19 -2.01 31.23
CA LYS A 467 21.73 -2.00 31.37
C LYS A 467 21.07 -3.29 30.93
N TYR A 468 21.51 -3.84 29.80
CA TYR A 468 20.85 -4.98 29.15
C TYR A 468 21.85 -6.05 28.75
N GLN A 469 21.35 -7.27 28.69
CA GLN A 469 22.02 -8.39 28.00
C GLN A 469 21.13 -8.92 26.89
N LEU A 470 21.76 -9.29 25.77
CA LEU A 470 21.10 -9.78 24.57
C LEU A 470 21.20 -11.29 24.50
N LEU A 471 20.05 -11.94 24.35
CA LEU A 471 19.94 -13.36 24.07
C LEU A 471 19.44 -13.55 22.63
N LEU A 472 19.84 -14.65 22.01
CA LEU A 472 19.40 -15.07 20.69
C LEU A 472 18.65 -16.37 20.80
N VAL A 473 17.47 -16.45 20.19
CA VAL A 473 16.65 -17.67 20.15
C VAL A 473 16.32 -17.98 18.70
N ASN A 474 16.70 -19.16 18.23
CA ASN A 474 16.41 -19.59 16.88
C ASN A 474 15.21 -20.53 16.83
N SER A 475 14.31 -20.27 15.89
CA SER A 475 13.09 -21.03 15.66
C SER A 475 13.10 -21.71 14.29
N GLU A 476 12.61 -22.96 14.26
CA GLU A 476 12.33 -23.67 13.00
C GLU A 476 11.03 -23.21 12.34
N TYR A 477 10.19 -22.42 13.04
CA TYR A 477 8.91 -21.96 12.53
C TYR A 477 9.06 -20.74 11.64
N LYS A 478 8.19 -20.65 10.64
CA LYS A 478 8.17 -19.53 9.71
C LYS A 478 7.51 -18.31 10.34
N VAL A 479 8.01 -17.13 9.98
CA VAL A 479 7.35 -15.85 10.30
C VAL A 479 5.88 -15.88 9.87
N ALA A 480 5.01 -15.33 10.71
CA ALA A 480 3.57 -15.27 10.51
C ALA A 480 2.84 -16.63 10.48
N SER A 481 3.45 -17.70 11.03
CA SER A 481 2.75 -18.95 11.24
C SER A 481 2.07 -19.00 12.61
N ASP A 482 1.01 -19.79 12.74
CA ASP A 482 0.30 -19.99 14.03
C ASP A 482 1.22 -20.60 15.08
N GLU A 483 2.09 -21.52 14.66
CA GLU A 483 3.08 -22.18 15.50
C GLU A 483 4.09 -21.17 16.06
N LEU A 484 4.61 -20.26 15.21
CA LEU A 484 5.53 -19.21 15.66
C LEU A 484 4.84 -18.24 16.62
N ASN A 485 3.61 -17.84 16.34
CA ASN A 485 2.84 -16.96 17.22
C ASN A 485 2.55 -17.59 18.58
N ALA A 486 2.33 -18.90 18.64
CA ALA A 486 2.22 -19.64 19.90
C ALA A 486 3.56 -19.69 20.64
N GLN A 487 4.66 -20.00 19.94
CA GLN A 487 6.03 -19.99 20.48
C GLN A 487 6.41 -18.63 21.07
N ILE A 488 6.12 -17.52 20.37
CA ILE A 488 6.37 -16.14 20.85
C ILE A 488 5.65 -15.90 22.18
N LYS A 489 4.40 -16.35 22.33
CA LYS A 489 3.65 -16.22 23.58
C LYS A 489 4.27 -17.03 24.73
N ASP A 490 4.76 -18.23 24.45
CA ASP A 490 5.42 -19.07 25.46
C ASP A 490 6.79 -18.53 25.84
N LEU A 491 7.57 -18.03 24.89
CA LEU A 491 8.85 -17.34 25.14
C LEU A 491 8.65 -16.07 26.00
N ASN A 492 7.67 -15.25 25.68
CA ASN A 492 7.32 -14.06 26.46
C ASN A 492 6.88 -14.42 27.89
N LYS A 493 6.12 -15.49 28.06
CA LYS A 493 5.70 -15.97 29.37
C LYS A 493 6.89 -16.43 30.22
N ILE A 494 7.87 -17.08 29.61
CA ILE A 494 9.12 -17.46 30.28
C ILE A 494 9.91 -16.21 30.63
N LEU A 495 10.13 -15.31 29.68
CA LEU A 495 10.85 -14.06 29.84
C LEU A 495 10.29 -13.24 31.02
N HIS A 496 9.02 -12.92 31.00
CA HIS A 496 8.39 -12.09 32.03
C HIS A 496 8.29 -12.74 33.42
N LYS A 497 8.57 -14.03 33.52
CA LYS A 497 8.70 -14.70 34.82
C LYS A 497 10.02 -14.36 35.52
N TYR A 498 11.09 -14.13 34.74
CA TYR A 498 12.44 -13.83 35.25
C TYR A 498 12.74 -12.33 35.20
N ASP A 499 12.30 -11.68 34.14
CA ASP A 499 12.42 -10.23 33.92
C ASP A 499 11.11 -9.65 33.42
N LYS A 500 10.43 -8.87 34.26
CA LYS A 500 9.15 -8.22 33.87
C LYS A 500 9.33 -7.10 32.84
N GLY A 501 10.53 -6.54 32.73
CA GLY A 501 10.88 -5.50 31.77
C GLY A 501 11.62 -6.04 30.54
N GLY A 502 11.84 -7.36 30.49
CA GLY A 502 12.48 -8.02 29.34
C GLY A 502 11.64 -7.90 28.08
N MET A 503 12.28 -7.78 26.92
CA MET A 503 11.64 -7.54 25.62
C MET A 503 12.03 -8.61 24.61
N LEU A 504 11.03 -9.20 23.95
CA LEU A 504 11.24 -10.14 22.85
C LEU A 504 11.10 -9.37 21.52
N ILE A 505 12.16 -9.33 20.74
CA ILE A 505 12.28 -8.49 19.54
C ILE A 505 12.76 -9.28 18.31
N GLY A 506 12.65 -8.66 17.15
CA GLY A 506 13.01 -9.26 15.87
C GLY A 506 11.83 -9.41 14.91
N GLY A 507 12.09 -9.93 13.71
CA GLY A 507 11.09 -10.00 12.64
C GLY A 507 9.84 -10.84 12.96
N GLY A 508 9.98 -11.91 13.74
CA GLY A 508 8.86 -12.74 14.19
C GLY A 508 7.92 -11.99 15.13
N PRO A 509 8.39 -11.47 16.28
CA PRO A 509 7.58 -10.68 17.21
C PRO A 509 6.97 -9.43 16.55
N LEU A 510 7.73 -8.67 15.75
CA LEU A 510 7.19 -7.52 15.00
C LEU A 510 6.05 -7.92 14.07
N THR A 511 6.16 -9.08 13.42
CA THR A 511 5.08 -9.57 12.55
C THR A 511 3.87 -10.03 13.34
N ALA A 512 4.05 -10.60 14.54
CA ALA A 512 2.95 -10.95 15.42
C ALA A 512 2.18 -9.71 15.87
N ASP A 513 2.89 -8.65 16.29
CA ASP A 513 2.28 -7.35 16.61
C ASP A 513 1.57 -6.74 15.39
N LEU A 514 2.16 -6.84 14.20
CA LEU A 514 1.54 -6.38 12.95
C LEU A 514 0.19 -7.08 12.70
N ILE A 515 0.09 -8.38 12.93
CA ILE A 515 -1.15 -9.14 12.78
C ILE A 515 -2.22 -8.61 13.72
N ASP A 516 -1.92 -8.47 15.00
CA ASP A 516 -2.88 -8.04 16.03
C ASP A 516 -3.36 -6.59 15.79
N ILE A 517 -2.44 -5.70 15.40
CA ILE A 517 -2.74 -4.30 15.08
C ILE A 517 -3.59 -4.19 13.82
N THR A 518 -3.23 -4.88 12.75
CA THR A 518 -3.93 -4.78 11.47
C THR A 518 -5.33 -5.39 11.51
N ASP A 519 -5.57 -6.43 12.31
CA ASP A 519 -6.91 -6.98 12.53
C ASP A 519 -7.86 -5.98 13.21
N THR A 520 -7.33 -5.16 14.11
CA THR A 520 -8.08 -4.07 14.76
C THR A 520 -8.29 -2.92 13.80
N ASP A 521 -7.26 -2.53 13.08
CA ASP A 521 -7.29 -1.43 12.12
C ASP A 521 -8.27 -1.70 10.98
N PHE A 522 -8.35 -2.92 10.46
CA PHE A 522 -9.30 -3.29 9.42
C PHE A 522 -10.74 -2.96 9.82
N LYS A 523 -11.13 -3.31 11.04
CA LYS A 523 -12.48 -3.02 11.56
C LYS A 523 -12.71 -1.54 11.77
N THR A 524 -11.73 -0.85 12.33
CA THR A 524 -11.79 0.60 12.63
C THR A 524 -11.91 1.41 11.36
N VAL A 525 -11.05 1.18 10.39
CA VAL A 525 -11.03 1.92 9.10
C VAL A 525 -12.32 1.69 8.32
N SER A 526 -12.80 0.44 8.27
CA SER A 526 -14.07 0.12 7.59
C SER A 526 -15.26 0.85 8.21
N MET A 527 -15.36 0.87 9.54
CA MET A 527 -16.45 1.60 10.24
C MET A 527 -16.33 3.10 10.03
N VAL A 528 -15.13 3.67 10.14
CA VAL A 528 -14.90 5.11 9.98
C VAL A 528 -15.20 5.55 8.55
N SER A 529 -14.71 4.83 7.54
CA SER A 529 -14.92 5.16 6.13
C SER A 529 -16.40 5.11 5.74
N ILE A 530 -17.11 4.05 6.12
CA ILE A 530 -18.56 3.91 5.92
C ILE A 530 -19.31 5.05 6.62
N GLY A 531 -18.98 5.35 7.88
CA GLY A 531 -19.60 6.40 8.66
C GLY A 531 -19.43 7.79 8.06
N ILE A 532 -18.21 8.15 7.68
CA ILE A 532 -17.90 9.46 7.08
C ILE A 532 -18.63 9.61 5.74
N ILE A 533 -18.55 8.60 4.86
CA ILE A 533 -19.21 8.65 3.55
C ILE A 533 -20.74 8.68 3.69
N PHE A 534 -21.30 7.95 4.64
CA PHE A 534 -22.72 8.01 4.97
C PHE A 534 -23.15 9.44 5.32
N VAL A 535 -22.41 10.12 6.20
CA VAL A 535 -22.70 11.50 6.60
C VAL A 535 -22.54 12.47 5.43
N ILE A 536 -21.53 12.31 4.60
CA ILE A 536 -21.33 13.17 3.42
C ILE A 536 -22.52 13.03 2.44
N ILE A 537 -22.94 11.81 2.13
CA ILE A 537 -24.07 11.55 1.24
C ILE A 537 -25.37 12.12 1.85
N LEU A 538 -25.58 11.99 3.16
CA LEU A 538 -26.71 12.55 3.89
C LEU A 538 -26.79 14.07 3.71
N ILE A 539 -25.67 14.77 3.87
CA ILE A 539 -25.57 16.23 3.72
C ILE A 539 -25.75 16.64 2.26
N LEU A 540 -25.08 15.94 1.32
CA LEU A 540 -25.09 16.25 -0.11
C LEU A 540 -26.50 16.17 -0.71
N PHE A 541 -27.22 15.10 -0.40
CA PHE A 541 -28.53 14.87 -0.96
C PHE A 541 -29.69 15.36 -0.06
N LYS A 542 -29.38 15.73 1.19
CA LYS A 542 -30.38 16.07 2.21
C LYS A 542 -31.44 14.97 2.30
N SER A 543 -31.00 13.73 2.43
CA SER A 543 -31.78 12.51 2.36
C SER A 543 -31.29 11.51 3.41
N ILE A 544 -32.18 10.83 4.10
CA ILE A 544 -31.88 9.78 5.05
C ILE A 544 -31.77 8.41 4.37
N SER A 545 -32.58 8.17 3.33
CA SER A 545 -32.62 6.87 2.64
C SER A 545 -31.50 6.68 1.62
N LEU A 546 -31.05 7.74 0.93
CA LEU A 546 -30.02 7.63 -0.09
C LEU A 546 -28.67 7.14 0.45
N PRO A 547 -28.16 7.60 1.61
CA PRO A 547 -26.94 7.04 2.18
C PRO A 547 -27.02 5.53 2.36
N VAL A 548 -28.14 5.02 2.89
CA VAL A 548 -28.33 3.57 3.10
C VAL A 548 -28.27 2.80 1.78
N ILE A 549 -28.97 3.31 0.75
CA ILE A 549 -29.02 2.66 -0.56
C ILE A 549 -27.66 2.71 -1.26
N LEU A 550 -27.02 3.89 -1.31
CA LEU A 550 -25.77 4.06 -2.04
C LEU A 550 -24.63 3.29 -1.37
N VAL A 551 -24.45 3.44 -0.05
CA VAL A 551 -23.43 2.70 0.69
C VAL A 551 -23.67 1.19 0.57
N GLY A 552 -24.90 0.72 0.73
CA GLY A 552 -25.21 -0.71 0.59
C GLY A 552 -24.91 -1.29 -0.78
N VAL A 553 -25.15 -0.52 -1.87
CA VAL A 553 -24.82 -0.94 -3.23
C VAL A 553 -23.29 -0.98 -3.46
N ILE A 554 -22.56 -0.03 -2.89
CA ILE A 554 -21.10 0.04 -3.06
C ILE A 554 -20.41 -1.01 -2.19
N GLU A 555 -20.83 -1.20 -0.93
CA GLU A 555 -20.35 -2.27 -0.06
C GLU A 555 -20.55 -3.65 -0.67
N PHE A 556 -21.69 -3.87 -1.33
CA PHE A 556 -21.88 -5.10 -2.09
C PHE A 556 -20.83 -5.29 -3.18
N ALA A 557 -20.47 -4.25 -3.92
CA ALA A 557 -19.41 -4.34 -4.92
C ALA A 557 -18.05 -4.64 -4.27
N ILE A 558 -17.76 -4.07 -3.10
CA ILE A 558 -16.55 -4.36 -2.32
C ILE A 558 -16.54 -5.82 -1.85
N PHE A 559 -17.65 -6.32 -1.27
CA PHE A 559 -17.75 -7.71 -0.83
C PHE A 559 -17.58 -8.70 -1.99
N VAL A 560 -18.13 -8.41 -3.16
CA VAL A 560 -17.90 -9.22 -4.37
C VAL A 560 -16.43 -9.21 -4.74
N ASN A 561 -15.79 -8.03 -4.78
CA ASN A 561 -14.38 -7.91 -5.14
C ASN A 561 -13.46 -8.65 -4.16
N MET A 562 -13.65 -8.41 -2.86
CA MET A 562 -12.83 -9.00 -1.80
C MET A 562 -13.17 -10.48 -1.52
N GLY A 563 -14.36 -10.94 -1.93
CA GLY A 563 -14.77 -12.33 -1.76
C GLY A 563 -14.27 -13.28 -2.87
N ILE A 564 -13.97 -12.76 -4.08
CA ILE A 564 -13.47 -13.59 -5.19
C ILE A 564 -12.20 -14.38 -4.81
N PRO A 565 -11.20 -13.82 -4.10
CA PRO A 565 -10.00 -14.55 -3.70
C PRO A 565 -10.28 -15.84 -2.92
N TYR A 566 -11.29 -15.83 -2.05
CA TYR A 566 -11.72 -17.04 -1.35
C TYR A 566 -12.10 -18.18 -2.31
N TYR A 567 -12.92 -17.86 -3.32
CA TYR A 567 -13.39 -18.85 -4.30
C TYR A 567 -12.33 -19.29 -5.32
N THR A 568 -11.28 -18.46 -5.51
CA THR A 568 -10.14 -18.78 -6.38
C THR A 568 -8.97 -19.41 -5.63
N GLY A 569 -9.04 -19.51 -4.30
CA GLY A 569 -7.94 -20.00 -3.47
C GLY A 569 -6.73 -19.07 -3.42
N THR A 570 -6.92 -17.78 -3.74
CA THR A 570 -5.84 -16.79 -3.74
C THR A 570 -5.74 -16.16 -2.35
N LYS A 571 -4.53 -16.11 -1.80
CA LYS A 571 -4.25 -15.36 -0.56
C LYS A 571 -3.94 -13.91 -0.92
N LEU A 572 -4.33 -12.98 -0.08
CA LEU A 572 -4.06 -11.55 -0.26
C LEU A 572 -2.98 -11.06 0.70
N PRO A 573 -2.09 -10.14 0.30
CA PRO A 573 -1.23 -9.46 1.24
C PRO A 573 -2.07 -8.59 2.20
N PHE A 574 -1.71 -8.55 3.48
CA PHE A 574 -2.47 -7.85 4.53
C PHE A 574 -2.78 -6.39 4.19
N VAL A 575 -1.81 -5.68 3.61
CA VAL A 575 -1.98 -4.27 3.17
C VAL A 575 -3.12 -4.14 2.18
N ALA A 576 -3.27 -5.09 1.25
CA ALA A 576 -4.33 -5.05 0.26
C ALA A 576 -5.72 -5.22 0.89
N SER A 577 -5.86 -6.09 1.87
CA SER A 577 -7.15 -6.34 2.53
C SER A 577 -7.67 -5.10 3.28
N ILE A 578 -6.79 -4.35 3.90
CA ILE A 578 -7.15 -3.15 4.68
C ILE A 578 -7.47 -1.97 3.77
N ILE A 579 -6.61 -1.71 2.79
CA ILE A 579 -6.63 -0.47 2.01
C ILE A 579 -7.68 -0.51 0.89
N ILE A 580 -7.91 -1.68 0.26
CA ILE A 580 -8.77 -1.78 -0.93
C ILE A 580 -10.21 -1.41 -0.64
N GLY A 581 -10.78 -1.86 0.49
CA GLY A 581 -12.16 -1.51 0.86
C GLY A 581 -12.38 0.00 0.89
N THR A 582 -11.48 0.72 1.54
CA THR A 582 -11.54 2.17 1.68
C THR A 582 -11.29 2.92 0.38
N ILE A 583 -10.29 2.49 -0.41
CA ILE A 583 -10.01 3.07 -1.72
C ILE A 583 -11.17 2.85 -2.67
N GLN A 584 -11.69 1.62 -2.75
CA GLN A 584 -12.81 1.30 -3.64
C GLN A 584 -14.06 2.07 -3.22
N LEU A 585 -14.36 2.14 -1.91
CA LEU A 585 -15.48 2.94 -1.41
C LEU A 585 -15.34 4.41 -1.80
N GLY A 586 -14.16 5.02 -1.57
CA GLY A 586 -13.91 6.43 -1.90
C GLY A 586 -13.93 6.74 -3.40
N SER A 587 -13.38 5.86 -4.24
CA SER A 587 -13.23 6.11 -5.68
C SER A 587 -14.46 5.72 -6.52
N THR A 588 -15.33 4.84 -6.02
CA THR A 588 -16.46 4.35 -6.81
C THR A 588 -17.81 4.89 -6.34
N VAL A 589 -17.87 5.50 -5.16
CA VAL A 589 -19.07 6.23 -4.71
C VAL A 589 -19.46 7.36 -5.68
N ASP A 590 -18.49 7.90 -6.39
CA ASP A 590 -18.65 8.96 -7.39
C ASP A 590 -19.59 8.55 -8.53
N TYR A 591 -19.52 7.30 -8.97
CA TYR A 591 -20.44 6.74 -9.98
C TYR A 591 -21.88 6.77 -9.49
N ALA A 592 -22.09 6.38 -8.23
CA ALA A 592 -23.41 6.39 -7.61
C ALA A 592 -23.92 7.81 -7.39
N ILE A 593 -23.07 8.74 -6.95
CA ILE A 593 -23.39 10.17 -6.76
C ILE A 593 -23.79 10.81 -8.10
N LEU A 594 -23.05 10.55 -9.17
CA LEU A 594 -23.35 11.08 -10.51
C LEU A 594 -24.75 10.68 -10.96
N MET A 595 -25.08 9.39 -10.90
CA MET A 595 -26.38 8.88 -11.30
C MET A 595 -27.51 9.42 -10.40
N THR A 596 -27.28 9.47 -9.09
CA THR A 596 -28.25 9.97 -8.11
C THR A 596 -28.53 11.46 -8.31
N THR A 597 -27.51 12.25 -8.61
CA THR A 597 -27.66 13.69 -8.88
C THR A 597 -28.52 13.94 -10.11
N ARG A 598 -28.31 13.16 -11.19
CA ARG A 598 -29.13 13.22 -12.40
C ARG A 598 -30.58 12.79 -12.10
N TYR A 599 -30.77 11.67 -11.38
CA TYR A 599 -32.08 11.20 -10.98
C TYR A 599 -32.83 12.24 -10.13
N LYS A 600 -32.18 12.86 -9.14
CA LYS A 600 -32.76 13.96 -8.33
C LYS A 600 -33.17 15.12 -9.21
N ARG A 601 -32.37 15.53 -10.18
CA ARG A 601 -32.65 16.62 -11.10
C ARG A 601 -33.91 16.36 -11.94
N GLU A 602 -34.04 15.16 -12.53
CA GLU A 602 -35.17 14.78 -13.36
C GLU A 602 -36.48 14.73 -12.53
N ARG A 603 -36.40 14.14 -11.32
CA ARG A 603 -37.56 14.11 -10.40
C ARG A 603 -38.00 15.53 -9.97
N ASN A 604 -37.03 16.44 -9.72
CA ASN A 604 -37.32 17.84 -9.38
C ASN A 604 -37.96 18.61 -10.54
N HIS A 605 -37.72 18.24 -11.79
CA HIS A 605 -38.39 18.78 -12.97
C HIS A 605 -39.77 18.18 -13.20
N GLY A 606 -40.26 17.28 -12.35
CA GLY A 606 -41.57 16.67 -12.41
C GLY A 606 -41.67 15.41 -13.26
N ALA A 607 -40.56 14.87 -13.74
CA ALA A 607 -40.55 13.61 -14.49
C ALA A 607 -41.08 12.44 -13.62
N GLU A 608 -41.85 11.52 -14.23
CA GLU A 608 -42.27 10.31 -13.57
C GLU A 608 -41.09 9.38 -13.20
N LYS A 609 -41.33 8.50 -12.25
CA LYS A 609 -40.30 7.59 -11.71
C LYS A 609 -39.53 6.87 -12.82
N TYR A 610 -40.22 6.23 -13.74
CA TYR A 610 -39.63 5.45 -14.82
C TYR A 610 -38.76 6.33 -15.74
N ASP A 611 -39.30 7.44 -16.20
CA ASP A 611 -38.63 8.34 -17.14
C ASP A 611 -37.44 9.04 -16.49
N ALA A 612 -37.60 9.48 -15.22
CA ALA A 612 -36.53 10.10 -14.46
C ALA A 612 -35.30 9.15 -14.29
N ILE A 613 -35.57 7.90 -13.91
CA ILE A 613 -34.49 6.89 -13.72
C ILE A 613 -33.86 6.50 -15.06
N THR A 614 -34.67 6.29 -16.11
CA THR A 614 -34.16 5.92 -17.43
C THR A 614 -33.29 7.05 -18.04
N THR A 615 -33.74 8.29 -17.90
CA THR A 615 -32.98 9.47 -18.37
C THR A 615 -31.71 9.66 -17.58
N ALA A 616 -31.74 9.55 -16.25
CA ALA A 616 -30.57 9.64 -15.39
C ALA A 616 -29.56 8.54 -15.72
N HIS A 617 -30.03 7.30 -15.91
CA HIS A 617 -29.18 6.18 -16.27
C HIS A 617 -28.50 6.41 -17.62
N ARG A 618 -29.26 6.78 -18.66
CA ARG A 618 -28.74 7.05 -20.01
C ARG A 618 -27.67 8.15 -20.01
N ALA A 619 -27.90 9.22 -19.27
CA ALA A 619 -27.00 10.36 -19.18
C ALA A 619 -25.72 10.10 -18.35
N SER A 620 -25.77 9.14 -17.41
CA SER A 620 -24.64 8.86 -16.52
C SER A 620 -23.83 7.64 -16.93
N ALA A 621 -24.43 6.62 -17.50
CA ALA A 621 -23.78 5.33 -17.74
C ALA A 621 -22.60 5.42 -18.68
N GLN A 622 -22.62 6.31 -19.68
CA GLN A 622 -21.49 6.53 -20.59
C GLN A 622 -20.27 7.05 -19.83
N SER A 623 -20.44 8.09 -19.02
CA SER A 623 -19.34 8.67 -18.21
C SER A 623 -18.80 7.64 -17.22
N ILE A 624 -19.69 6.86 -16.56
CA ILE A 624 -19.30 5.80 -15.63
C ILE A 624 -18.47 4.72 -16.34
N MET A 625 -18.88 4.32 -17.56
CA MET A 625 -18.12 3.32 -18.34
C MET A 625 -16.74 3.82 -18.72
N VAL A 626 -16.63 5.04 -19.24
CA VAL A 626 -15.35 5.64 -19.63
C VAL A 626 -14.41 5.73 -18.43
N SER A 627 -14.92 6.23 -17.31
CA SER A 627 -14.19 6.35 -16.07
C SER A 627 -13.70 5.01 -15.54
N ALA A 628 -14.58 4.03 -15.39
CA ALA A 628 -14.23 2.72 -14.88
C ALA A 628 -13.24 1.97 -15.78
N LEU A 629 -13.41 2.05 -17.11
CA LEU A 629 -12.50 1.44 -18.08
C LEU A 629 -11.11 2.12 -18.06
N SER A 630 -11.07 3.44 -17.89
CA SER A 630 -9.80 4.19 -17.77
C SER A 630 -9.07 3.85 -16.48
N PHE A 631 -9.81 3.76 -15.36
CA PHE A 631 -9.25 3.31 -14.08
C PHE A 631 -8.75 1.87 -14.14
N PHE A 632 -9.53 0.97 -14.74
CA PHE A 632 -9.12 -0.41 -14.98
C PHE A 632 -7.83 -0.47 -15.81
N ALA A 633 -7.74 0.30 -16.90
CA ALA A 633 -6.57 0.32 -17.78
C ALA A 633 -5.33 0.83 -17.07
N ALA A 634 -5.47 1.90 -16.23
CA ALA A 634 -4.35 2.45 -15.46
C ALA A 634 -3.81 1.46 -14.42
N THR A 635 -4.66 0.61 -13.84
CA THR A 635 -4.28 -0.28 -12.74
C THR A 635 -3.92 -1.69 -13.18
N ILE A 636 -4.63 -2.26 -14.15
CA ILE A 636 -4.41 -3.67 -14.58
C ILE A 636 -3.01 -3.90 -15.13
N GLY A 637 -2.49 -2.94 -15.90
CA GLY A 637 -1.15 -3.06 -16.49
C GLY A 637 -0.05 -3.14 -15.43
N VAL A 638 -0.18 -2.39 -14.36
CA VAL A 638 0.72 -2.44 -13.20
C VAL A 638 0.58 -3.76 -12.48
N GLY A 639 -0.66 -4.19 -12.21
CA GLY A 639 -0.93 -5.46 -11.55
C GLY A 639 -0.38 -6.68 -12.27
N LEU A 640 -0.37 -6.66 -13.60
CA LEU A 640 0.16 -7.78 -14.41
C LEU A 640 1.69 -7.71 -14.59
N TYR A 641 2.29 -6.54 -14.45
CA TYR A 641 3.73 -6.34 -14.68
C TYR A 641 4.56 -6.42 -13.41
N SER A 642 4.07 -5.90 -12.27
CA SER A 642 4.84 -5.86 -11.04
C SER A 642 5.11 -7.26 -10.49
N ASN A 643 6.37 -7.52 -10.17
CA ASN A 643 6.80 -8.73 -9.48
C ASN A 643 6.76 -8.59 -7.94
N ILE A 644 6.45 -7.42 -7.43
CA ILE A 644 6.18 -7.21 -6.01
C ILE A 644 4.70 -7.51 -5.78
N ASP A 645 4.39 -8.67 -5.17
CA ASP A 645 2.99 -9.13 -5.05
C ASP A 645 2.10 -8.14 -4.32
N MET A 646 2.62 -7.40 -3.35
CA MET A 646 1.89 -6.37 -2.62
C MET A 646 1.36 -5.28 -3.57
N ILE A 647 2.18 -4.80 -4.52
CA ILE A 647 1.78 -3.81 -5.52
C ILE A 647 0.88 -4.44 -6.58
N SER A 648 1.24 -5.63 -7.06
CA SER A 648 0.48 -6.40 -8.05
C SER A 648 -0.93 -6.68 -7.56
N SER A 649 -1.08 -7.28 -6.39
CA SER A 649 -2.37 -7.62 -5.77
C SER A 649 -3.25 -6.40 -5.55
N LEU A 650 -2.69 -5.29 -5.03
CA LEU A 650 -3.42 -4.03 -4.87
C LEU A 650 -3.96 -3.51 -6.20
N CYS A 651 -3.11 -3.46 -7.23
CA CYS A 651 -3.52 -2.96 -8.55
C CYS A 651 -4.54 -3.88 -9.25
N ILE A 652 -4.42 -5.20 -9.13
CA ILE A 652 -5.41 -6.16 -9.65
C ILE A 652 -6.75 -6.02 -8.94
N LEU A 653 -6.75 -5.91 -7.62
CA LEU A 653 -7.97 -5.71 -6.83
C LEU A 653 -8.67 -4.40 -7.18
N MET A 654 -7.90 -3.32 -7.39
CA MET A 654 -8.46 -2.04 -7.83
C MET A 654 -9.02 -2.10 -9.23
N ALA A 655 -8.31 -2.70 -10.18
CA ALA A 655 -8.77 -2.89 -11.55
C ALA A 655 -10.09 -3.67 -11.56
N ARG A 656 -10.14 -4.81 -10.90
CA ARG A 656 -11.32 -5.64 -10.77
C ARG A 656 -12.45 -4.92 -10.04
N GLY A 657 -12.12 -4.21 -8.96
CA GLY A 657 -13.06 -3.41 -8.19
C GLY A 657 -13.75 -2.32 -9.01
N ALA A 658 -13.03 -1.64 -9.90
CA ALA A 658 -13.59 -0.63 -10.79
C ALA A 658 -14.63 -1.23 -11.75
N ILE A 659 -14.34 -2.37 -12.36
CA ILE A 659 -15.27 -3.06 -13.25
C ILE A 659 -16.50 -3.59 -12.50
N ILE A 660 -16.31 -4.21 -11.33
CA ILE A 660 -17.41 -4.71 -10.50
C ILE A 660 -18.31 -3.55 -10.07
N SER A 661 -17.72 -2.44 -9.57
CA SER A 661 -18.47 -1.27 -9.15
C SER A 661 -19.25 -0.63 -10.32
N MET A 662 -18.64 -0.55 -11.50
CA MET A 662 -19.30 -0.08 -12.70
C MET A 662 -20.53 -0.94 -13.03
N ILE A 663 -20.38 -2.26 -13.02
CA ILE A 663 -21.50 -3.19 -13.30
C ILE A 663 -22.59 -3.03 -12.24
N VAL A 664 -22.22 -3.00 -10.97
CA VAL A 664 -23.18 -2.86 -9.87
C VAL A 664 -23.91 -1.52 -9.94
N VAL A 665 -23.23 -0.41 -10.21
CA VAL A 665 -23.87 0.91 -10.31
C VAL A 665 -24.75 1.00 -11.57
N ILE A 666 -24.35 0.44 -12.68
CA ILE A 666 -25.16 0.47 -13.93
C ILE A 666 -26.41 -0.39 -13.81
N PHE A 667 -26.36 -1.57 -13.19
CA PHE A 667 -27.47 -2.52 -13.19
C PHE A 667 -28.27 -2.54 -11.89
N VAL A 668 -27.61 -2.48 -10.73
CA VAL A 668 -28.26 -2.63 -9.42
C VAL A 668 -28.81 -1.29 -8.92
N LEU A 669 -28.02 -0.21 -8.99
CA LEU A 669 -28.44 1.09 -8.43
C LEU A 669 -29.75 1.64 -9.03
N PRO A 670 -29.96 1.70 -10.36
CA PRO A 670 -31.25 2.13 -10.93
C PRO A 670 -32.41 1.21 -10.53
N SER A 671 -32.11 -0.08 -10.35
CA SER A 671 -33.10 -1.05 -9.88
C SER A 671 -33.52 -0.78 -8.42
N MET A 672 -32.58 -0.40 -7.57
CA MET A 672 -32.86 0.05 -6.21
C MET A 672 -33.70 1.34 -6.20
N PHE A 673 -33.40 2.30 -7.09
CA PHE A 673 -34.22 3.49 -7.24
C PHE A 673 -35.64 3.14 -7.67
N MET A 674 -35.85 2.17 -8.55
CA MET A 674 -37.18 1.69 -8.95
C MET A 674 -37.97 1.10 -7.78
N VAL A 675 -37.31 0.37 -6.87
CA VAL A 675 -37.99 -0.20 -5.68
C VAL A 675 -38.27 0.87 -4.65
N PHE A 676 -37.29 1.69 -4.32
CA PHE A 676 -37.35 2.60 -3.18
C PHE A 676 -37.74 4.04 -3.52
N ASP A 677 -38.16 4.37 -4.78
CA ASP A 677 -38.52 5.75 -5.20
C ASP A 677 -39.46 6.46 -4.20
N LYS A 678 -40.53 5.79 -3.77
CA LYS A 678 -41.48 6.39 -2.81
C LYS A 678 -40.81 6.76 -1.48
N VAL A 679 -39.91 5.94 -0.99
CA VAL A 679 -39.15 6.19 0.25
C VAL A 679 -38.18 7.34 0.05
N ILE A 680 -37.42 7.31 -1.06
CA ILE A 680 -36.46 8.35 -1.42
C ILE A 680 -37.12 9.71 -1.49
N VAL A 681 -38.22 9.82 -2.23
CA VAL A 681 -38.97 11.08 -2.40
C VAL A 681 -39.52 11.59 -1.06
N LYS A 682 -40.00 10.69 -0.19
CA LYS A 682 -40.57 11.07 1.12
C LYS A 682 -39.50 11.52 2.12
N THR A 683 -38.30 10.97 2.06
CA THR A 683 -37.24 11.21 3.04
C THR A 683 -36.18 12.18 2.55
N SER A 684 -36.34 12.79 1.38
CA SER A 684 -35.33 13.65 0.74
C SER A 684 -35.90 15.02 0.39
N LYS A 685 -35.08 16.07 0.53
CA LYS A 685 -35.46 17.42 0.09
C LYS A 685 -35.08 17.65 -1.38
N GLY A 686 -36.00 18.25 -2.16
CA GLY A 686 -35.75 18.65 -3.56
C GLY A 686 -35.82 17.52 -4.58
N PHE A 687 -36.61 16.49 -4.31
CA PHE A 687 -36.95 15.42 -5.28
C PHE A 687 -38.32 15.67 -6.00
N LEU A 688 -39.11 16.58 -5.52
CA LEU A 688 -40.34 17.03 -6.21
C LEU A 688 -40.27 18.53 -6.44
N PRO A 689 -40.97 19.06 -7.47
CA PRO A 689 -41.09 20.50 -7.67
C PRO A 689 -41.61 21.15 -6.37
N ALA A 690 -41.03 22.29 -5.99
CA ALA A 690 -41.55 23.08 -4.90
C ALA A 690 -43.00 23.48 -5.25
N LYS A 691 -43.94 23.08 -4.39
CA LYS A 691 -45.36 23.51 -4.52
C LYS A 691 -45.47 25.00 -4.34
#